data_b497f028723b13a9f7b4955551c41658
#
_entry.id   b497f028723b13a9f7b4955551c41658
#
_cell.length_a   1.000
_cell.length_b   1.000
_cell.length_c   1.000
_cell.angle_alpha   90.00
_cell.angle_beta   90.00
_cell.angle_gamma   90.00
#
_symmetry.space_group_name_H-M   'P 1'
#
loop_
_entity.id
_entity.type
_entity.pdbx_description
1 polymer ?
#
loop_
_entity_poly.entity_id
_entity_poly.type
_entity_poly.pdbx_seq_one_letter_code
_entity_poly.pdbx_strand_id
1 'polypeptide(L)'
;MPVEALAQKAKEKDKEKATELEQIVVTAAGFEQNVKEAPASITVITGEDLQKRSFRDLTDALRDAQGVAVTGVANERDIFIRGLPGSYTLILVDGKRQSTRDARTNGNSGFEQSFIPPAAAIERIEIVRGPMSSLYGSDAMGGVINVITRKVADTWTGSVTTDGTVQQHKRFGNAGQLSFYTSGPILEDTLGMQIWGRGLKRGEDKFLSGITGSREHDLTARLAYTPNEDHDFFLEGGTARLRRDANVGNTIALGPRAVSTYNDNDRDHWSFSHTGRWGPTTSDFSMLQEWAERRNYNYSQADGRFIKQPRAPEVRNTVIDGKFTTPFELGGSHTLMTGGQYFEARLSDQNPGRRTGRNETFSATQSALFAEDEWRMADSFALTTGLRLDHHEEYGYHLSPRIYGVWDATDMLTVKGGISTGFRAPDIRSIAPGYAYTTGGGSCTYGPTGTCGVIIADPSLKAESSTSYEIGAIWDNGDVILGGTYFYTDFKDKITNMPVVDAAGNPVRWSEDPNYRLWYNYNIDDAVIQGVELTATWNATADLTFRASYTYTQSAQKTGDFAGFPLARTPEHMANLRADWYTPVEGLEAWASVNYHGEEIGAGPRIPTNGKPVTINGKLGRKYDAYTTVDIGTKYDVGEGLTLNAAVYNLFDKEVEQTDFNAVGEGRRFWMSLTATF
;
A
#
# COMPACT_ATOMS: atom_id res chain seq x y z
N MET A 1 10.58 41.86 23.48
CA MET A 1 9.79 40.99 22.58
C MET A 1 8.33 41.26 22.85
N PRO A 2 7.46 41.52 21.89
CA PRO A 2 6.07 41.84 22.15
C PRO A 2 5.33 40.61 22.66
N VAL A 3 4.47 40.82 23.65
CA VAL A 3 3.61 39.80 24.27
C VAL A 3 2.71 39.09 23.25
N GLU A 4 2.40 39.73 22.13
CA GLU A 4 1.64 39.14 21.01
C GLU A 4 2.38 37.98 20.32
N ALA A 5 3.71 38.02 20.15
CA ALA A 5 4.48 36.93 19.58
C ALA A 5 4.52 35.69 20.48
N LEU A 6 4.49 35.87 21.79
CA LEU A 6 4.38 34.77 22.76
C LEU A 6 2.98 34.18 22.80
N ALA A 7 1.93 35.00 22.64
CA ALA A 7 0.55 34.52 22.58
C ALA A 7 0.23 33.81 21.24
N GLN A 8 0.87 34.23 20.16
CA GLN A 8 0.75 33.56 18.87
C GLN A 8 1.52 32.22 18.85
N LYS A 9 2.72 32.16 19.42
CA LYS A 9 3.48 30.90 19.65
C LYS A 9 2.74 29.95 20.61
N ALA A 10 2.04 30.47 21.63
CA ALA A 10 1.22 29.64 22.53
C ALA A 10 -0.02 29.06 21.80
N LYS A 11 -0.67 29.85 20.92
CA LYS A 11 -1.78 29.39 20.10
C LYS A 11 -1.35 28.41 18.97
N GLU A 12 -0.16 28.56 18.43
CA GLU A 12 0.42 27.55 17.52
C GLU A 12 0.78 26.27 18.26
N LYS A 13 1.41 26.34 19.43
CA LYS A 13 1.67 25.18 20.30
C LYS A 13 0.36 24.47 20.76
N ASP A 14 -0.72 25.19 20.97
CA ASP A 14 -2.03 24.59 21.28
C ASP A 14 -2.69 23.95 20.06
N LYS A 15 -2.42 24.42 18.83
CA LYS A 15 -2.83 23.74 17.59
C LYS A 15 -2.00 22.50 17.28
N GLU A 16 -0.71 22.47 17.62
CA GLU A 16 0.14 21.27 17.51
C GLU A 16 -0.18 20.18 18.54
N LYS A 17 -0.91 20.53 19.61
CA LYS A 17 -1.40 19.59 20.62
C LYS A 17 -2.72 18.92 20.30
N ALA A 18 -3.26 19.05 19.08
CA ALA A 18 -4.33 18.17 18.64
C ALA A 18 -3.79 16.74 18.74
N THR A 19 -4.35 15.96 19.66
CA THR A 19 -3.94 14.57 19.89
C THR A 19 -4.15 13.77 18.59
N GLU A 20 -3.37 12.69 18.37
CA GLU A 20 -3.57 11.78 17.22
C GLU A 20 -5.04 11.35 17.05
N LEU A 21 -5.82 11.38 18.14
CA LEU A 21 -7.24 11.00 18.19
C LEU A 21 -8.19 12.08 17.67
N GLU A 22 -7.78 13.36 17.66
CA GLU A 22 -8.54 14.48 17.11
C GLU A 22 -8.29 14.71 15.62
N GLN A 23 -7.38 13.92 15.01
CA GLN A 23 -7.15 13.98 13.57
C GLN A 23 -8.39 13.52 12.80
N ILE A 24 -8.74 14.30 11.77
CA ILE A 24 -9.87 13.97 10.90
C ILE A 24 -9.45 12.93 9.87
N VAL A 25 -10.26 11.90 9.71
CA VAL A 25 -10.10 10.83 8.73
C VAL A 25 -11.40 10.64 7.94
N VAL A 26 -11.28 10.17 6.71
CA VAL A 26 -12.45 9.91 5.84
C VAL A 26 -12.55 8.45 5.40
N THR A 27 -11.44 7.70 5.45
CA THR A 27 -11.36 6.38 4.82
C THR A 27 -12.21 5.32 5.52
N ALA A 28 -12.43 5.44 6.83
CA ALA A 28 -13.12 4.41 7.60
C ALA A 28 -14.65 4.44 7.46
N ALA A 29 -15.22 5.60 7.24
CA ALA A 29 -16.67 5.79 7.14
C ALA A 29 -17.12 6.43 5.81
N GLY A 30 -16.17 6.85 4.97
CA GLY A 30 -16.46 7.55 3.73
C GLY A 30 -16.87 9.02 3.89
N PHE A 31 -16.88 9.55 5.10
CA PHE A 31 -17.07 10.97 5.46
C PHE A 31 -16.12 11.38 6.58
N GLU A 32 -15.94 12.67 6.78
CA GLU A 32 -14.99 13.23 7.76
C GLU A 32 -15.46 12.96 9.21
N GLN A 33 -14.57 12.39 10.03
CA GLN A 33 -14.78 12.15 11.46
C GLN A 33 -13.44 12.02 12.19
N ASN A 34 -13.46 12.12 13.53
CA ASN A 34 -12.26 11.93 14.33
C ASN A 34 -11.80 10.45 14.35
N VAL A 35 -10.50 10.20 14.44
CA VAL A 35 -9.94 8.84 14.56
C VAL A 35 -10.57 8.07 15.73
N LYS A 36 -10.84 8.77 16.85
CA LYS A 36 -11.48 8.18 18.04
C LYS A 36 -12.88 7.63 17.72
N GLU A 37 -13.67 8.33 16.90
CA GLU A 37 -15.04 7.97 16.53
C GLU A 37 -15.11 7.00 15.35
N ALA A 38 -14.03 6.90 14.58
CA ALA A 38 -14.00 6.10 13.36
C ALA A 38 -14.27 4.61 13.63
N PRO A 39 -15.21 3.97 12.88
CA PRO A 39 -15.61 2.59 13.09
C PRO A 39 -14.60 1.59 12.51
N ALA A 40 -13.32 1.77 12.79
CA ALA A 40 -12.22 0.88 12.38
C ALA A 40 -10.95 1.15 13.20
N SER A 41 -9.98 0.25 13.07
CA SER A 41 -8.59 0.48 13.53
C SER A 41 -7.83 1.30 12.49
N ILE A 42 -7.48 2.55 12.82
CA ILE A 42 -6.84 3.50 11.90
C ILE A 42 -5.50 3.97 12.45
N THR A 43 -4.56 4.19 11.54
CA THR A 43 -3.32 4.93 11.77
C THR A 43 -3.24 6.08 10.78
N VAL A 44 -2.84 7.25 11.24
CA VAL A 44 -2.62 8.43 10.39
C VAL A 44 -1.14 8.78 10.42
N ILE A 45 -0.54 9.02 9.25
CA ILE A 45 0.81 9.56 9.09
C ILE A 45 0.66 10.91 8.44
N THR A 46 1.11 11.97 9.09
CA THR A 46 0.99 13.33 8.57
C THR A 46 2.00 13.63 7.46
N GLY A 47 1.68 14.56 6.57
CA GLY A 47 2.63 15.04 5.57
C GLY A 47 3.88 15.65 6.20
N GLU A 48 3.77 16.24 7.39
CA GLU A 48 4.91 16.75 8.13
C GLU A 48 5.86 15.62 8.58
N ASP A 49 5.33 14.52 9.14
CA ASP A 49 6.12 13.35 9.50
C ASP A 49 6.83 12.72 8.31
N LEU A 50 6.19 12.75 7.12
CA LEU A 50 6.82 12.28 5.88
C LEU A 50 8.00 13.15 5.45
N GLN A 51 7.91 14.47 5.64
CA GLN A 51 8.98 15.40 5.27
C GLN A 51 10.20 15.31 6.20
N LYS A 52 10.05 14.81 7.43
CA LYS A 52 11.15 14.61 8.40
C LYS A 52 12.02 13.39 8.09
N ARG A 53 11.68 12.58 7.08
CA ARG A 53 12.36 11.31 6.76
C ARG A 53 12.57 11.10 5.27
N SER A 54 13.45 10.17 4.92
CA SER A 54 13.60 9.73 3.52
C SER A 54 12.29 9.07 3.04
N PHE A 55 11.71 9.60 1.99
CA PHE A 55 10.46 9.15 1.42
C PHE A 55 10.60 8.97 -0.09
N ARG A 56 10.79 7.73 -0.52
CA ARG A 56 10.98 7.36 -1.93
C ARG A 56 9.73 6.72 -2.52
N ASP A 57 9.02 5.92 -1.73
CA ASP A 57 7.77 5.27 -2.09
C ASP A 57 6.93 4.98 -0.84
N LEU A 58 5.75 4.40 -1.02
CA LEU A 58 4.83 4.09 0.07
C LEU A 58 5.42 3.11 1.09
N THR A 59 6.36 2.22 0.68
CA THR A 59 7.01 1.29 1.61
C THR A 59 7.93 1.99 2.63
N ASP A 60 8.55 3.11 2.24
CA ASP A 60 9.32 3.93 3.17
C ASP A 60 8.42 4.65 4.18
N ALA A 61 7.23 5.13 3.76
CA ALA A 61 6.25 5.79 4.63
C ALA A 61 5.70 4.84 5.71
N LEU A 62 5.45 3.59 5.33
CA LEU A 62 4.70 2.62 6.13
C LEU A 62 5.57 1.71 6.99
N ARG A 63 6.89 1.83 6.91
CA ARG A 63 7.83 0.94 7.60
C ARG A 63 7.61 0.86 9.12
N ASP A 64 7.21 1.97 9.73
CA ASP A 64 7.02 2.10 11.17
C ASP A 64 5.52 2.10 11.56
N ALA A 65 4.62 1.87 10.59
CA ALA A 65 3.19 1.89 10.85
C ALA A 65 2.72 0.62 11.57
N GLN A 66 1.87 0.80 12.58
CA GLN A 66 1.29 -0.30 13.36
C GLN A 66 0.49 -1.26 12.45
N GLY A 67 0.65 -2.58 12.67
CA GLY A 67 -0.10 -3.61 11.93
C GLY A 67 0.31 -3.75 10.46
N VAL A 68 1.34 -3.02 10.03
CA VAL A 68 1.86 -3.03 8.65
C VAL A 68 3.25 -3.61 8.63
N ALA A 69 3.47 -4.65 7.85
CA ALA A 69 4.79 -5.20 7.57
C ALA A 69 5.20 -4.87 6.14
N VAL A 70 6.38 -4.29 5.97
CA VAL A 70 7.02 -4.17 4.66
C VAL A 70 8.05 -5.28 4.55
N THR A 71 7.76 -6.29 3.75
CA THR A 71 8.62 -7.48 3.62
C THR A 71 8.80 -7.87 2.15
N GLY A 72 9.69 -8.81 1.88
CA GLY A 72 10.06 -9.25 0.55
C GLY A 72 11.46 -8.81 0.15
N VAL A 73 11.93 -9.32 -0.99
CA VAL A 73 13.32 -9.17 -1.43
C VAL A 73 13.45 -8.03 -2.45
N ALA A 74 14.46 -7.19 -2.25
CA ALA A 74 14.92 -6.20 -3.23
C ALA A 74 13.77 -5.37 -3.86
N ASN A 75 13.49 -5.60 -5.13
CA ASN A 75 12.47 -4.89 -5.89
C ASN A 75 11.06 -5.50 -5.78
N GLU A 76 10.89 -6.51 -4.94
CA GLU A 76 9.64 -7.22 -4.70
C GLU A 76 9.13 -7.01 -3.27
N ARG A 77 9.54 -5.90 -2.63
CA ARG A 77 8.95 -5.49 -1.36
C ARG A 77 7.48 -5.20 -1.56
N ASP A 78 6.68 -5.68 -0.63
CA ASP A 78 5.23 -5.54 -0.64
C ASP A 78 4.74 -5.11 0.74
N ILE A 79 3.54 -4.55 0.80
CA ILE A 79 2.94 -4.01 2.01
C ILE A 79 1.93 -5.03 2.51
N PHE A 80 2.15 -5.56 3.71
CA PHE A 80 1.27 -6.53 4.35
C PHE A 80 0.52 -5.87 5.50
N ILE A 81 -0.78 -6.02 5.54
CA ILE A 81 -1.61 -5.56 6.65
C ILE A 81 -2.18 -6.80 7.36
N ARG A 82 -1.94 -6.91 8.68
CA ARG A 82 -2.38 -8.05 9.51
C ARG A 82 -2.06 -9.41 8.89
N GLY A 83 -0.89 -9.55 8.27
CA GLY A 83 -0.44 -10.80 7.65
C GLY A 83 -0.98 -11.09 6.24
N LEU A 84 -1.82 -10.23 5.68
CA LEU A 84 -2.28 -10.32 4.29
C LEU A 84 -1.39 -9.52 3.36
N PRO A 85 -0.92 -10.09 2.23
CA PRO A 85 -0.05 -9.42 1.26
C PRO A 85 -0.73 -8.25 0.53
N GLY A 86 0.06 -7.44 -0.15
CA GLY A 86 -0.40 -6.23 -0.82
C GLY A 86 -1.47 -6.45 -1.90
N SER A 87 -1.63 -7.67 -2.41
CA SER A 87 -2.76 -8.01 -3.28
C SER A 87 -4.13 -7.99 -2.58
N TYR A 88 -4.16 -7.93 -1.25
CA TYR A 88 -5.35 -7.77 -0.41
C TYR A 88 -5.42 -6.39 0.26
N THR A 89 -4.54 -5.48 -0.13
CA THR A 89 -4.47 -4.12 0.38
C THR A 89 -4.81 -3.15 -0.74
N LEU A 90 -5.88 -2.38 -0.56
CA LEU A 90 -6.29 -1.37 -1.52
C LEU A 90 -5.50 -0.08 -1.28
N ILE A 91 -4.87 0.44 -2.33
CA ILE A 91 -4.18 1.73 -2.31
C ILE A 91 -5.06 2.76 -3.04
N LEU A 92 -5.30 3.89 -2.39
CA LEU A 92 -6.06 5.01 -2.91
C LEU A 92 -5.20 6.29 -2.91
N VAL A 93 -5.51 7.20 -3.82
CA VAL A 93 -5.07 8.61 -3.77
C VAL A 93 -6.34 9.47 -3.86
N ASP A 94 -6.61 10.26 -2.84
CA ASP A 94 -7.86 11.02 -2.69
C ASP A 94 -9.13 10.18 -2.91
N GLY A 95 -9.16 8.98 -2.32
CA GLY A 95 -10.26 8.03 -2.46
C GLY A 95 -10.31 7.29 -3.81
N LYS A 96 -9.44 7.61 -4.77
CA LYS A 96 -9.41 7.00 -6.11
C LYS A 96 -8.47 5.80 -6.13
N ARG A 97 -8.97 4.64 -6.56
CA ARG A 97 -8.25 3.36 -6.61
C ARG A 97 -7.01 3.43 -7.52
N GLN A 98 -5.88 2.89 -7.05
CA GLN A 98 -4.69 2.60 -7.87
C GLN A 98 -4.73 1.14 -8.29
N SER A 99 -4.89 0.85 -9.58
CA SER A 99 -5.19 -0.51 -10.09
C SER A 99 -4.24 -0.98 -11.22
N THR A 100 -2.99 -0.49 -11.23
CA THR A 100 -2.02 -0.81 -12.29
C THR A 100 -1.28 -2.14 -12.10
N ARG A 101 -1.58 -2.90 -11.07
CA ARG A 101 -0.89 -4.16 -10.69
C ARG A 101 -0.80 -5.16 -11.84
N ASP A 102 -1.84 -5.30 -12.65
CA ASP A 102 -1.89 -6.24 -13.77
C ASP A 102 -0.94 -5.91 -14.94
N ALA A 103 -0.34 -4.72 -14.99
CA ALA A 103 0.76 -4.44 -15.91
C ALA A 103 2.00 -5.29 -15.61
N ARG A 104 2.16 -5.78 -14.38
CA ARG A 104 3.24 -6.67 -13.99
C ARG A 104 2.91 -8.12 -14.33
N THR A 105 3.84 -8.81 -14.97
CA THR A 105 3.63 -10.18 -15.46
C THR A 105 3.99 -11.27 -14.46
N ASN A 106 4.86 -10.97 -13.48
CA ASN A 106 5.37 -11.92 -12.50
C ASN A 106 5.62 -11.21 -11.17
N GLY A 107 5.50 -11.94 -10.05
CA GLY A 107 5.73 -11.47 -8.69
C GLY A 107 4.45 -10.97 -8.01
N ASN A 108 4.52 -10.73 -6.70
CA ASN A 108 3.37 -10.43 -5.85
C ASN A 108 3.17 -8.94 -5.63
N SER A 109 4.23 -8.11 -5.70
CA SER A 109 4.14 -6.65 -5.55
C SER A 109 3.86 -5.96 -6.86
N GLY A 110 3.03 -4.92 -6.83
CA GLY A 110 2.77 -4.03 -7.96
C GLY A 110 3.75 -2.85 -8.03
N PHE A 111 3.45 -1.88 -8.86
CA PHE A 111 4.18 -0.62 -8.98
C PHE A 111 3.41 0.56 -8.38
N GLU A 112 2.15 0.35 -8.01
CA GLU A 112 1.25 1.35 -7.46
C GLU A 112 1.83 2.05 -6.22
N GLN A 113 2.62 1.35 -5.44
CA GLN A 113 3.31 1.92 -4.27
C GLN A 113 4.37 2.98 -4.62
N SER A 114 4.84 3.02 -5.87
CA SER A 114 5.78 4.05 -6.37
C SER A 114 5.06 5.21 -7.08
N PHE A 115 3.79 5.05 -7.45
CA PHE A 115 3.01 6.05 -8.17
C PHE A 115 2.18 6.92 -7.22
N ILE A 116 2.83 7.50 -6.23
CA ILE A 116 2.22 8.36 -5.20
C ILE A 116 2.81 9.77 -5.25
N PRO A 117 2.05 10.79 -4.80
CA PRO A 117 2.55 12.16 -4.73
C PRO A 117 3.81 12.30 -3.87
N PRO A 118 4.67 13.30 -4.11
CA PRO A 118 5.77 13.64 -3.22
C PRO A 118 5.25 14.11 -1.85
N ALA A 119 6.06 13.96 -0.78
CA ALA A 119 5.67 14.28 0.59
C ALA A 119 5.09 15.70 0.76
N ALA A 120 5.59 16.69 0.00
CA ALA A 120 5.10 18.07 0.06
C ALA A 120 3.65 18.24 -0.45
N ALA A 121 3.19 17.37 -1.34
CA ALA A 121 1.81 17.38 -1.85
C ALA A 121 0.85 16.57 -0.98
N ILE A 122 1.37 15.75 -0.04
CA ILE A 122 0.57 14.91 0.85
C ILE A 122 0.18 15.70 2.09
N GLU A 123 -1.09 15.67 2.45
CA GLU A 123 -1.61 16.15 3.72
C GLU A 123 -1.44 15.08 4.79
N ARG A 124 -1.89 13.85 4.50
CA ARG A 124 -1.78 12.68 5.38
C ARG A 124 -1.93 11.37 4.61
N ILE A 125 -1.50 10.28 5.23
CA ILE A 125 -1.80 8.91 4.78
C ILE A 125 -2.65 8.26 5.86
N GLU A 126 -3.82 7.76 5.48
CA GLU A 126 -4.74 7.03 6.34
C GLU A 126 -4.58 5.53 6.07
N ILE A 127 -4.37 4.74 7.11
CA ILE A 127 -4.20 3.29 7.03
C ILE A 127 -5.31 2.66 7.87
N VAL A 128 -6.31 2.12 7.20
CA VAL A 128 -7.40 1.35 7.82
C VAL A 128 -7.02 -0.12 7.78
N ARG A 129 -7.02 -0.77 8.94
CA ARG A 129 -6.71 -2.20 9.08
C ARG A 129 -7.98 -3.02 9.22
N GLY A 130 -7.98 -4.19 8.58
CA GLY A 130 -9.13 -5.08 8.50
C GLY A 130 -10.01 -4.83 7.27
N PRO A 131 -10.99 -5.71 7.01
CA PRO A 131 -11.78 -5.67 5.80
C PRO A 131 -12.65 -4.40 5.68
N MET A 132 -12.60 -3.76 4.52
CA MET A 132 -13.36 -2.56 4.17
C MET A 132 -14.16 -2.74 2.86
N SER A 133 -14.46 -3.99 2.50
CA SER A 133 -15.15 -4.25 1.23
C SER A 133 -16.59 -3.74 1.20
N SER A 134 -17.24 -3.46 2.34
CA SER A 134 -18.56 -2.80 2.39
C SER A 134 -18.56 -1.42 1.75
N LEU A 135 -17.43 -0.69 1.77
CA LEU A 135 -17.28 0.62 1.14
C LEU A 135 -16.52 0.55 -0.19
N TYR A 136 -15.40 -0.17 -0.21
CA TYR A 136 -14.42 -0.09 -1.30
C TYR A 136 -14.43 -1.31 -2.25
N GLY A 137 -15.16 -2.37 -1.92
CA GLY A 137 -15.27 -3.57 -2.74
C GLY A 137 -14.01 -4.45 -2.72
N SER A 138 -13.67 -5.02 -3.88
CA SER A 138 -12.54 -5.94 -4.03
C SER A 138 -11.21 -5.32 -3.58
N ASP A 139 -10.28 -6.19 -3.14
CA ASP A 139 -8.91 -5.92 -2.71
C ASP A 139 -8.76 -5.24 -1.33
N ALA A 140 -9.86 -4.84 -0.69
CA ALA A 140 -9.88 -4.24 0.64
C ALA A 140 -10.07 -5.27 1.77
N MET A 141 -9.47 -6.46 1.66
CA MET A 141 -9.57 -7.53 2.67
C MET A 141 -8.59 -7.36 3.84
N GLY A 142 -7.36 -6.98 3.58
CA GLY A 142 -6.34 -6.69 4.59
C GLY A 142 -6.49 -5.30 5.16
N GLY A 143 -6.89 -4.36 4.32
CA GLY A 143 -7.07 -2.97 4.68
C GLY A 143 -7.03 -2.03 3.49
N VAL A 144 -7.09 -0.74 3.81
CA VAL A 144 -7.05 0.35 2.83
C VAL A 144 -5.96 1.35 3.23
N ILE A 145 -5.15 1.76 2.29
CA ILE A 145 -4.19 2.85 2.44
C ILE A 145 -4.63 3.98 1.53
N ASN A 146 -5.00 5.12 2.12
CA ASN A 146 -5.47 6.27 1.37
C ASN A 146 -4.49 7.44 1.55
N VAL A 147 -3.88 7.86 0.46
CA VAL A 147 -3.00 9.04 0.42
C VAL A 147 -3.86 10.24 0.13
N ILE A 148 -4.06 11.10 1.12
CA ILE A 148 -4.83 12.34 1.00
C ILE A 148 -3.88 13.48 0.63
N THR A 149 -4.15 14.15 -0.48
CA THR A 149 -3.37 15.29 -0.94
C THR A 149 -3.87 16.60 -0.30
N ARG A 150 -2.99 17.60 -0.26
CA ARG A 150 -3.36 18.93 0.24
C ARG A 150 -4.47 19.55 -0.60
N LYS A 151 -5.33 20.33 0.03
CA LYS A 151 -6.32 21.17 -0.66
C LYS A 151 -5.62 22.31 -1.40
N VAL A 152 -6.29 22.90 -2.39
CA VAL A 152 -5.77 24.11 -3.07
C VAL A 152 -5.64 25.23 -2.04
N ALA A 153 -4.51 25.92 -2.07
CA ALA A 153 -4.24 27.03 -1.16
C ALA A 153 -4.93 28.31 -1.62
N ASP A 154 -5.39 29.13 -0.67
CA ASP A 154 -6.05 30.42 -0.93
C ASP A 154 -5.08 31.48 -1.47
N THR A 155 -3.77 31.30 -1.21
CA THR A 155 -2.68 32.14 -1.75
C THR A 155 -1.63 31.26 -2.40
N TRP A 156 -0.89 31.79 -3.36
CA TRP A 156 0.20 31.06 -3.98
C TRP A 156 1.22 30.64 -2.92
N THR A 157 1.46 29.37 -2.85
CA THR A 157 2.48 28.74 -1.99
C THR A 157 3.13 27.60 -2.72
N GLY A 158 4.31 27.22 -2.28
CA GLY A 158 5.00 26.10 -2.86
C GLY A 158 6.22 25.69 -2.07
N SER A 159 6.80 24.56 -2.47
CA SER A 159 8.06 24.09 -1.93
C SER A 159 8.88 23.37 -2.99
N VAL A 160 10.19 23.46 -2.84
CA VAL A 160 11.16 22.66 -3.59
C VAL A 160 12.04 21.94 -2.57
N THR A 161 12.09 20.61 -2.69
CA THR A 161 12.91 19.76 -1.81
C THR A 161 13.94 19.01 -2.63
N THR A 162 15.21 19.10 -2.22
CA THR A 162 16.27 18.21 -2.72
C THR A 162 16.76 17.34 -1.58
N ASP A 163 16.90 16.05 -1.82
CA ASP A 163 17.43 15.13 -0.83
C ASP A 163 18.40 14.11 -1.42
N GLY A 164 19.25 13.55 -0.58
CA GLY A 164 20.22 12.56 -0.95
C GLY A 164 20.49 11.55 0.14
N THR A 165 20.70 10.29 -0.28
CA THR A 165 21.13 9.20 0.59
C THR A 165 22.47 8.69 0.16
N VAL A 166 23.45 8.70 1.07
CA VAL A 166 24.78 8.14 0.86
C VAL A 166 24.93 6.88 1.72
N GLN A 167 25.28 5.78 1.07
CA GLN A 167 25.50 4.50 1.73
C GLN A 167 26.92 4.42 2.31
N GLN A 168 27.06 3.88 3.52
CA GLN A 168 28.38 3.63 4.10
C GLN A 168 29.18 2.61 3.25
N HIS A 169 28.51 1.54 2.82
CA HIS A 169 29.15 0.48 2.05
C HIS A 169 28.92 0.68 0.55
N LYS A 170 30.02 0.70 -0.24
CA LYS A 170 30.01 0.91 -1.70
C LYS A 170 29.27 -0.20 -2.48
N ARG A 171 28.88 -1.28 -1.81
CA ARG A 171 28.05 -2.34 -2.41
C ARG A 171 26.60 -1.94 -2.57
N PHE A 172 26.12 -0.96 -1.81
CA PHE A 172 24.77 -0.41 -1.92
C PHE A 172 24.74 0.84 -2.80
N GLY A 173 23.65 1.03 -3.52
CA GLY A 173 23.44 2.20 -4.37
C GLY A 173 23.04 3.44 -3.60
N ASN A 174 23.71 4.57 -3.86
CA ASN A 174 23.29 5.88 -3.37
C ASN A 174 22.00 6.32 -4.08
N ALA A 175 21.23 7.22 -3.46
CA ALA A 175 20.05 7.80 -4.05
C ALA A 175 20.07 9.34 -3.96
N GLY A 176 19.36 9.97 -4.89
CA GLY A 176 19.09 11.42 -4.85
C GLY A 176 17.74 11.72 -5.46
N GLN A 177 17.05 12.70 -4.91
CA GLN A 177 15.70 13.08 -5.30
C GLN A 177 15.60 14.61 -5.35
N LEU A 178 14.79 15.09 -6.30
CA LEU A 178 14.30 16.46 -6.37
C LEU A 178 12.77 16.38 -6.49
N SER A 179 12.06 17.09 -5.65
CA SER A 179 10.60 17.21 -5.72
C SER A 179 10.16 18.65 -5.57
N PHE A 180 8.97 18.94 -6.10
CA PHE A 180 8.35 20.25 -5.94
C PHE A 180 6.85 20.10 -5.79
N TYR A 181 6.24 21.09 -5.16
CA TYR A 181 4.81 21.28 -5.04
C TYR A 181 4.51 22.77 -5.13
N THR A 182 3.45 23.15 -5.84
CA THR A 182 2.93 24.51 -5.84
C THR A 182 1.42 24.49 -5.94
N SER A 183 0.78 25.45 -5.27
CA SER A 183 -0.67 25.56 -5.19
C SER A 183 -1.06 27.04 -5.04
N GLY A 184 -2.17 27.43 -5.65
CA GLY A 184 -2.71 28.77 -5.47
C GLY A 184 -3.87 29.08 -6.41
N PRO A 185 -4.52 30.26 -6.24
CA PRO A 185 -5.63 30.68 -7.04
C PRO A 185 -5.18 31.20 -8.42
N ILE A 186 -5.87 30.77 -9.49
CA ILE A 186 -5.83 31.41 -10.81
C ILE A 186 -6.85 32.56 -10.84
N LEU A 187 -8.03 32.30 -10.30
CA LEU A 187 -9.10 33.30 -10.01
C LEU A 187 -9.48 33.12 -8.54
N GLU A 188 -9.36 34.19 -7.78
CA GLU A 188 -9.65 34.20 -6.34
C GLU A 188 -11.03 33.58 -6.07
N ASP A 189 -11.12 32.71 -5.06
CA ASP A 189 -12.29 31.97 -4.61
C ASP A 189 -13.03 31.12 -5.66
N THR A 190 -12.53 31.04 -6.91
CA THR A 190 -13.28 30.39 -8.00
C THR A 190 -12.49 29.31 -8.71
N LEU A 191 -11.23 29.59 -9.08
CA LEU A 191 -10.41 28.66 -9.85
C LEU A 191 -9.00 28.58 -9.27
N GLY A 192 -8.64 27.43 -8.79
CA GLY A 192 -7.31 27.15 -8.27
C GLY A 192 -6.57 26.10 -9.05
N MET A 193 -5.26 26.02 -8.83
CA MET A 193 -4.36 25.07 -9.47
C MET A 193 -3.37 24.49 -8.47
N GLN A 194 -3.06 23.21 -8.65
CA GLN A 194 -1.97 22.53 -7.98
C GLN A 194 -1.09 21.84 -9.01
N ILE A 195 0.22 21.88 -8.84
CA ILE A 195 1.17 21.10 -9.64
C ILE A 195 2.21 20.53 -8.71
N TRP A 196 2.53 19.26 -8.89
CA TRP A 196 3.61 18.59 -8.17
C TRP A 196 4.32 17.59 -9.05
N GLY A 197 5.55 17.32 -8.69
CA GLY A 197 6.35 16.34 -9.40
C GLY A 197 7.60 15.96 -8.65
N ARG A 198 8.21 14.87 -9.10
CA ARG A 198 9.39 14.28 -8.50
C ARG A 198 10.31 13.69 -9.56
N GLY A 199 11.61 13.83 -9.35
CA GLY A 199 12.63 13.06 -10.04
C GLY A 199 13.53 12.35 -9.04
N LEU A 200 13.62 11.00 -9.12
CA LEU A 200 14.45 10.18 -8.24
C LEU A 200 15.42 9.33 -9.07
N LYS A 201 16.64 9.21 -8.57
CA LYS A 201 17.63 8.28 -9.11
C LYS A 201 18.30 7.52 -7.98
N ARG A 202 18.32 6.18 -8.06
CA ARG A 202 19.10 5.30 -7.19
C ARG A 202 20.08 4.47 -8.00
N GLY A 203 21.30 4.34 -7.50
CA GLY A 203 22.30 3.41 -8.05
C GLY A 203 21.91 1.95 -7.80
N GLU A 204 22.40 1.04 -8.66
CA GLU A 204 22.24 -0.40 -8.49
C GLU A 204 23.15 -0.91 -7.38
N ASP A 205 22.69 -1.87 -6.60
CA ASP A 205 23.51 -2.62 -5.64
C ASP A 205 24.49 -3.54 -6.38
N LYS A 206 25.65 -3.80 -5.77
CA LYS A 206 26.75 -4.60 -6.37
C LYS A 206 26.85 -5.99 -5.73
N PHE A 207 25.72 -6.66 -5.57
CA PHE A 207 25.64 -8.05 -5.12
C PHE A 207 24.38 -8.71 -5.64
N LEU A 208 24.39 -10.04 -5.72
CA LEU A 208 23.27 -10.81 -6.26
C LEU A 208 22.01 -10.63 -5.42
N SER A 209 20.88 -10.49 -6.09
CA SER A 209 19.58 -10.23 -5.47
C SER A 209 19.49 -8.92 -4.69
N GLY A 210 20.43 -8.00 -4.86
CA GLY A 210 20.36 -6.64 -4.35
C GLY A 210 19.30 -5.80 -5.07
N ILE A 211 19.11 -4.56 -4.61
CA ILE A 211 18.13 -3.63 -5.20
C ILE A 211 18.70 -3.12 -6.54
N THR A 212 17.92 -3.20 -7.60
CA THR A 212 18.27 -2.70 -8.93
C THR A 212 18.43 -1.17 -8.92
N GLY A 213 19.12 -0.63 -9.90
CA GLY A 213 19.11 0.80 -10.15
C GLY A 213 17.71 1.27 -10.50
N SER A 214 17.35 2.50 -10.11
CA SER A 214 16.07 3.10 -10.50
C SER A 214 16.23 4.54 -10.98
N ARG A 215 15.33 4.93 -11.90
CA ARG A 215 15.11 6.32 -12.32
C ARG A 215 13.60 6.53 -12.41
N GLU A 216 13.11 7.48 -11.67
CA GLU A 216 11.69 7.75 -11.55
C GLU A 216 11.43 9.23 -11.86
N HIS A 217 10.35 9.51 -12.60
CA HIS A 217 9.88 10.84 -12.89
C HIS A 217 8.37 10.83 -12.83
N ASP A 218 7.80 11.74 -12.08
CA ASP A 218 6.35 11.95 -12.06
C ASP A 218 6.02 13.44 -12.14
N LEU A 219 4.89 13.74 -12.74
CA LEU A 219 4.31 15.07 -12.83
C LEU A 219 2.79 14.93 -12.83
N THR A 220 2.13 15.68 -11.96
CA THR A 220 0.67 15.77 -11.90
C THR A 220 0.24 17.22 -11.79
N ALA A 221 -0.83 17.58 -12.49
CA ALA A 221 -1.48 18.88 -12.40
C ALA A 221 -2.97 18.68 -12.08
N ARG A 222 -3.51 19.53 -11.22
CA ARG A 222 -4.93 19.55 -10.82
C ARG A 222 -5.47 20.96 -10.94
N LEU A 223 -6.66 21.09 -11.53
CA LEU A 223 -7.48 22.28 -11.51
C LEU A 223 -8.65 22.05 -10.57
N ALA A 224 -8.93 23.02 -9.71
CA ALA A 224 -10.07 23.05 -8.82
C ALA A 224 -10.97 24.24 -9.23
N TYR A 225 -12.22 23.98 -9.58
CA TYR A 225 -13.19 24.98 -9.96
C TYR A 225 -14.37 24.97 -8.98
N THR A 226 -14.50 26.02 -8.20
CA THR A 226 -15.51 26.22 -7.16
C THR A 226 -16.38 27.43 -7.54
N PRO A 227 -17.39 27.25 -8.41
CA PRO A 227 -18.21 28.37 -8.90
C PRO A 227 -19.08 29.03 -7.81
N ASN A 228 -19.37 28.31 -6.74
CA ASN A 228 -20.14 28.75 -5.58
C ASN A 228 -19.88 27.78 -4.40
N GLU A 229 -20.52 28.05 -3.25
CA GLU A 229 -20.38 27.25 -2.03
C GLU A 229 -20.96 25.82 -2.15
N ASP A 230 -21.80 25.54 -3.15
CA ASP A 230 -22.49 24.27 -3.32
C ASP A 230 -21.74 23.26 -4.20
N HIS A 231 -20.80 23.71 -5.02
CA HIS A 231 -20.17 22.87 -6.04
C HIS A 231 -18.66 23.00 -6.13
N ASP A 232 -17.96 21.89 -6.00
CA ASP A 232 -16.53 21.78 -6.27
C ASP A 232 -16.29 20.78 -7.41
N PHE A 233 -15.52 21.19 -8.40
CA PHE A 233 -15.08 20.35 -9.52
C PHE A 233 -13.58 20.24 -9.54
N PHE A 234 -13.06 19.03 -9.76
CA PHE A 234 -11.64 18.80 -9.91
C PHE A 234 -11.36 18.06 -11.21
N LEU A 235 -10.38 18.58 -11.96
CA LEU A 235 -9.81 17.90 -13.12
C LEU A 235 -8.33 17.69 -12.88
N GLU A 236 -7.88 16.46 -12.91
CA GLU A 236 -6.50 16.07 -12.66
C GLU A 236 -5.95 15.26 -13.83
N GLY A 237 -4.68 15.45 -14.14
CA GLY A 237 -3.95 14.63 -15.09
C GLY A 237 -2.50 14.47 -14.66
N GLY A 238 -1.96 13.27 -14.81
CA GLY A 238 -0.60 12.98 -14.39
C GLY A 238 0.06 11.88 -15.19
N THR A 239 1.38 11.89 -15.13
CA THR A 239 2.28 10.93 -15.78
C THR A 239 3.36 10.48 -14.81
N ALA A 240 3.68 9.19 -14.81
CA ALA A 240 4.78 8.62 -14.04
C ALA A 240 5.57 7.65 -14.91
N ARG A 241 6.89 7.70 -14.79
CA ARG A 241 7.84 6.88 -15.54
C ARG A 241 8.84 6.28 -14.56
N LEU A 242 8.87 4.96 -14.47
CA LEU A 242 9.75 4.21 -13.59
C LEU A 242 10.61 3.27 -14.41
N ARG A 243 11.93 3.52 -14.44
CA ARG A 243 12.91 2.59 -14.99
C ARG A 243 13.63 1.85 -13.89
N ARG A 244 13.85 0.55 -14.09
CA ARG A 244 14.69 -0.30 -13.24
C ARG A 244 15.78 -0.97 -14.06
N ASP A 245 17.05 -0.78 -13.64
CA ASP A 245 18.24 -1.25 -14.32
C ASP A 245 18.90 -2.38 -13.51
N ALA A 246 19.19 -3.53 -14.15
CA ALA A 246 19.89 -4.66 -13.55
C ALA A 246 21.06 -5.09 -14.45
N ASN A 247 22.27 -5.17 -13.89
CA ASN A 247 23.49 -5.43 -14.64
C ASN A 247 24.15 -6.74 -14.23
N VAL A 248 24.70 -7.41 -15.21
CA VAL A 248 25.53 -8.63 -15.02
C VAL A 248 26.78 -8.28 -14.22
N GLY A 249 27.04 -9.06 -13.17
CA GLY A 249 28.13 -8.83 -12.22
C GLY A 249 27.76 -7.92 -11.04
N ASN A 250 26.56 -7.32 -11.07
CA ASN A 250 25.96 -6.60 -9.95
C ASN A 250 24.79 -7.43 -9.40
N THR A 251 23.55 -7.06 -9.71
CA THR A 251 22.35 -7.77 -9.25
C THR A 251 22.03 -9.03 -10.06
N ILE A 252 22.60 -9.18 -11.25
CA ILE A 252 22.50 -10.38 -12.09
C ILE A 252 23.80 -11.18 -11.99
N ALA A 253 23.66 -12.51 -11.76
CA ALA A 253 24.81 -13.41 -11.69
C ALA A 253 25.60 -13.45 -13.02
N LEU A 254 26.93 -13.60 -12.93
CA LEU A 254 27.76 -13.90 -14.07
C LEU A 254 27.40 -15.28 -14.65
N GLY A 255 27.33 -15.38 -15.98
CA GLY A 255 27.03 -16.65 -16.65
C GLY A 255 27.03 -16.51 -18.17
N PRO A 256 27.16 -17.61 -18.91
CA PRO A 256 27.30 -17.58 -20.37
C PRO A 256 26.05 -17.08 -21.10
N ARG A 257 24.89 -17.06 -20.43
CA ARG A 257 23.61 -16.54 -20.96
C ARG A 257 23.11 -15.31 -20.22
N ALA A 258 23.90 -14.80 -19.26
CA ALA A 258 23.52 -13.65 -18.48
C ALA A 258 23.55 -12.38 -19.35
N VAL A 259 22.50 -11.58 -19.29
CA VAL A 259 22.40 -10.30 -19.98
C VAL A 259 21.93 -9.22 -19.04
N SER A 260 22.51 -8.05 -19.16
CA SER A 260 22.00 -6.85 -18.45
C SER A 260 20.63 -6.50 -18.99
N THR A 261 19.73 -6.07 -18.11
CA THR A 261 18.34 -5.77 -18.44
C THR A 261 17.93 -4.42 -17.89
N TYR A 262 16.94 -3.78 -18.48
CA TYR A 262 16.13 -2.81 -17.81
C TYR A 262 14.66 -2.98 -18.17
N ASN A 263 13.79 -2.45 -17.32
CA ASN A 263 12.38 -2.36 -17.62
C ASN A 263 11.86 -0.96 -17.34
N ASP A 264 10.99 -0.48 -18.24
CA ASP A 264 10.21 0.73 -18.06
C ASP A 264 8.81 0.32 -17.60
N ASN A 265 8.32 1.00 -16.58
CA ASN A 265 6.96 0.87 -16.06
C ASN A 265 6.36 2.27 -16.08
N ASP A 266 5.49 2.51 -17.02
CA ASP A 266 4.90 3.80 -17.28
C ASP A 266 3.45 3.81 -16.83
N ARG A 267 3.00 4.91 -16.23
CA ARG A 267 1.61 5.16 -15.87
C ARG A 267 1.20 6.56 -16.30
N ASP A 268 0.06 6.65 -16.97
CA ASP A 268 -0.64 7.91 -17.23
C ASP A 268 -2.05 7.82 -16.64
N HIS A 269 -2.57 8.93 -16.13
CA HIS A 269 -3.94 8.96 -15.61
C HIS A 269 -4.58 10.32 -15.81
N TRP A 270 -5.89 10.31 -15.83
CA TRP A 270 -6.69 11.51 -15.62
C TRP A 270 -7.89 11.18 -14.74
N SER A 271 -8.37 12.15 -14.00
CA SER A 271 -9.59 12.02 -13.22
C SER A 271 -10.41 13.31 -13.22
N PHE A 272 -11.71 13.12 -13.15
CA PHE A 272 -12.67 14.18 -12.89
C PHE A 272 -13.42 13.85 -11.60
N SER A 273 -13.62 14.84 -10.75
CA SER A 273 -14.42 14.68 -9.52
C SER A 273 -15.33 15.87 -9.33
N HIS A 274 -16.48 15.63 -8.72
CA HIS A 274 -17.44 16.66 -8.36
C HIS A 274 -17.98 16.37 -6.95
N THR A 275 -17.92 17.37 -6.08
CA THR A 275 -18.62 17.37 -4.80
C THR A 275 -19.77 18.39 -4.89
N GLY A 276 -20.99 17.95 -4.59
CA GLY A 276 -22.18 18.79 -4.60
C GLY A 276 -22.84 18.81 -3.21
N ARG A 277 -23.29 19.99 -2.76
CA ARG A 277 -23.98 20.22 -1.48
C ARG A 277 -25.43 20.59 -1.77
N TRP A 278 -26.38 19.70 -1.38
CA TRP A 278 -27.79 19.77 -1.71
C TRP A 278 -28.62 19.90 -0.43
N GLY A 279 -28.48 21.05 0.25
CA GLY A 279 -29.00 21.21 1.60
C GLY A 279 -28.31 20.29 2.58
N PRO A 280 -29.00 19.36 3.26
CA PRO A 280 -28.31 18.43 4.21
C PRO A 280 -27.53 17.32 3.52
N THR A 281 -27.79 17.02 2.24
CA THR A 281 -27.16 15.92 1.51
C THR A 281 -25.94 16.42 0.75
N THR A 282 -24.84 15.68 0.85
CA THR A 282 -23.65 15.87 0.01
C THR A 282 -23.56 14.74 -1.00
N SER A 283 -23.18 15.05 -2.23
CA SER A 283 -22.84 14.05 -3.25
C SER A 283 -21.38 14.13 -3.63
N ASP A 284 -20.71 12.99 -3.75
CA ASP A 284 -19.38 12.88 -4.31
C ASP A 284 -19.43 11.96 -5.53
N PHE A 285 -18.94 12.45 -6.64
CA PHE A 285 -18.79 11.70 -7.88
C PHE A 285 -17.35 11.74 -8.33
N SER A 286 -16.81 10.63 -8.81
CA SER A 286 -15.50 10.60 -9.44
C SER A 286 -15.46 9.66 -10.64
N MET A 287 -14.66 10.03 -11.63
CA MET A 287 -14.28 9.19 -12.76
C MET A 287 -12.77 9.23 -12.88
N LEU A 288 -12.14 8.06 -12.85
CA LEU A 288 -10.71 7.87 -13.06
C LEU A 288 -10.50 6.97 -14.26
N GLN A 289 -9.56 7.33 -15.12
CA GLN A 289 -9.01 6.42 -16.11
C GLN A 289 -7.48 6.43 -15.99
N GLU A 290 -6.91 5.23 -15.97
CA GLU A 290 -5.47 5.05 -15.92
C GLU A 290 -4.99 4.04 -16.95
N TRP A 291 -3.78 4.26 -17.45
CA TRP A 291 -3.06 3.37 -18.35
C TRP A 291 -1.71 3.05 -17.73
N ALA A 292 -1.31 1.80 -17.79
CA ALA A 292 0.04 1.41 -17.43
C ALA A 292 0.60 0.39 -18.42
N GLU A 293 1.85 0.57 -18.80
CA GLU A 293 2.57 -0.32 -19.69
C GLU A 293 3.90 -0.75 -19.05
N ARG A 294 4.24 -2.02 -19.22
CA ARG A 294 5.56 -2.51 -18.88
C ARG A 294 6.32 -2.96 -20.11
N ARG A 295 7.50 -2.39 -20.33
CA ARG A 295 8.43 -2.76 -21.41
C ARG A 295 9.72 -3.29 -20.85
N ASN A 296 10.15 -4.47 -21.32
CA ASN A 296 11.41 -5.08 -20.92
C ASN A 296 12.43 -4.98 -22.03
N TYR A 297 13.69 -4.77 -21.67
CA TYR A 297 14.82 -4.63 -22.60
C TYR A 297 15.99 -5.48 -22.13
N ASN A 298 16.60 -6.24 -23.05
CA ASN A 298 17.76 -7.04 -22.82
C ASN A 298 18.96 -6.50 -23.63
N TYR A 299 20.13 -6.45 -23.03
CA TYR A 299 21.33 -6.04 -23.76
C TYR A 299 21.74 -7.12 -24.77
N SER A 300 21.87 -6.74 -26.03
CA SER A 300 22.38 -7.59 -27.11
C SER A 300 23.87 -7.33 -27.29
N GLN A 301 24.68 -8.32 -27.07
CA GLN A 301 26.13 -8.22 -27.34
C GLN A 301 26.43 -8.09 -28.84
N ALA A 302 25.62 -8.73 -29.69
CA ALA A 302 25.77 -8.65 -31.13
C ALA A 302 25.50 -7.25 -31.69
N ASP A 303 24.49 -6.54 -31.12
CA ASP A 303 24.08 -5.21 -31.58
C ASP A 303 24.74 -4.07 -30.77
N GLY A 304 25.38 -4.39 -29.65
CA GLY A 304 25.97 -3.40 -28.73
C GLY A 304 24.94 -2.47 -28.06
N ARG A 305 23.67 -2.87 -27.99
CA ARG A 305 22.56 -2.04 -27.45
C ARG A 305 21.50 -2.87 -26.77
N PHE A 306 20.63 -2.19 -26.02
CA PHE A 306 19.44 -2.79 -25.44
C PHE A 306 18.34 -2.97 -26.51
N ILE A 307 17.75 -4.16 -26.56
CA ILE A 307 16.68 -4.53 -27.49
C ILE A 307 15.39 -4.72 -26.70
N LYS A 308 14.32 -4.03 -27.13
CA LYS A 308 12.96 -4.20 -26.58
C LYS A 308 12.52 -5.64 -26.78
N GLN A 309 12.04 -6.25 -25.72
CA GLN A 309 11.45 -7.59 -25.78
C GLN A 309 10.03 -7.48 -26.39
N PRO A 310 9.60 -8.51 -27.15
CA PRO A 310 8.32 -8.44 -27.86
C PRO A 310 7.10 -8.28 -26.94
N ARG A 311 7.13 -8.88 -25.73
CA ARG A 311 6.02 -8.81 -24.80
C ARG A 311 6.06 -7.52 -24.00
N ALA A 312 5.01 -6.72 -24.15
CA ALA A 312 4.80 -5.47 -23.41
C ALA A 312 3.34 -5.41 -22.97
N PRO A 313 3.00 -5.93 -21.78
CA PRO A 313 1.64 -5.87 -21.25
C PRO A 313 1.24 -4.44 -20.94
N GLU A 314 0.02 -4.11 -21.33
CA GLU A 314 -0.64 -2.83 -21.07
C GLU A 314 -1.96 -3.08 -20.35
N VAL A 315 -2.24 -2.28 -19.34
CA VAL A 315 -3.55 -2.23 -18.70
C VAL A 315 -4.18 -0.86 -18.88
N ARG A 316 -5.50 -0.87 -19.03
CA ARG A 316 -6.33 0.33 -19.07
C ARG A 316 -7.52 0.08 -18.16
N ASN A 317 -7.62 0.86 -17.10
CA ASN A 317 -8.68 0.71 -16.12
C ASN A 317 -9.53 1.98 -16.07
N THR A 318 -10.83 1.81 -15.96
CA THR A 318 -11.81 2.89 -15.79
C THR A 318 -12.59 2.63 -14.51
N VAL A 319 -12.63 3.60 -13.61
CA VAL A 319 -13.39 3.55 -12.36
C VAL A 319 -14.35 4.73 -12.33
N ILE A 320 -15.61 4.47 -12.06
CA ILE A 320 -16.63 5.49 -11.82
C ILE A 320 -17.25 5.21 -10.47
N ASP A 321 -17.17 6.18 -9.58
CA ASP A 321 -17.73 6.11 -8.24
C ASP A 321 -18.72 7.26 -8.03
N GLY A 322 -19.82 6.98 -7.34
CA GLY A 322 -20.76 8.00 -6.91
C GLY A 322 -21.38 7.64 -5.57
N LYS A 323 -21.45 8.61 -4.66
CA LYS A 323 -22.10 8.43 -3.37
C LYS A 323 -22.87 9.68 -2.95
N PHE A 324 -23.89 9.46 -2.11
CA PHE A 324 -24.63 10.50 -1.39
C PHE A 324 -24.45 10.26 0.10
N THR A 325 -24.20 11.32 0.85
CA THR A 325 -24.13 11.31 2.31
C THR A 325 -25.23 12.23 2.83
N THR A 326 -26.16 11.67 3.58
CA THR A 326 -27.37 12.37 4.06
C THR A 326 -27.50 12.22 5.57
N PRO A 327 -27.30 13.27 6.37
CA PRO A 327 -27.64 13.29 7.78
C PRO A 327 -29.15 13.43 7.97
N PHE A 328 -29.74 12.74 8.95
CA PHE A 328 -31.12 12.85 9.35
C PHE A 328 -31.33 12.39 10.81
N GLU A 329 -32.52 12.73 11.38
CA GLU A 329 -32.87 12.37 12.76
C GLU A 329 -33.99 11.33 12.77
N LEU A 330 -33.76 10.17 13.41
CA LEU A 330 -34.74 9.12 13.60
C LEU A 330 -34.40 8.24 14.82
N GLY A 331 -34.84 8.65 16.02
CA GLY A 331 -34.49 7.96 17.25
C GLY A 331 -32.99 8.05 17.58
N GLY A 332 -32.38 9.16 17.24
CA GLY A 332 -30.97 9.49 17.28
C GLY A 332 -30.53 10.11 15.95
N SER A 333 -29.29 10.57 15.88
CA SER A 333 -28.75 11.13 14.64
C SER A 333 -28.20 10.02 13.73
N HIS A 334 -28.49 10.11 12.45
CA HIS A 334 -28.05 9.20 11.41
C HIS A 334 -27.19 9.92 10.37
N THR A 335 -26.19 9.24 9.87
CA THR A 335 -25.44 9.65 8.66
C THR A 335 -25.50 8.48 7.67
N LEU A 336 -26.47 8.55 6.75
CA LEU A 336 -26.67 7.52 5.72
C LEU A 336 -25.84 7.84 4.48
N MET A 337 -25.00 6.93 4.12
CA MET A 337 -24.24 6.94 2.85
C MET A 337 -24.81 5.85 1.92
N THR A 338 -25.16 6.25 0.69
CA THR A 338 -25.57 5.33 -0.37
C THR A 338 -24.76 5.62 -1.62
N GLY A 339 -24.44 4.58 -2.39
CA GLY A 339 -23.65 4.82 -3.58
C GLY A 339 -23.55 3.64 -4.51
N GLY A 340 -22.79 3.84 -5.57
CA GLY A 340 -22.51 2.83 -6.56
C GLY A 340 -21.15 3.02 -7.21
N GLN A 341 -20.62 1.91 -7.73
CA GLN A 341 -19.33 1.86 -8.41
C GLN A 341 -19.45 1.07 -9.70
N TYR A 342 -18.71 1.52 -10.72
CA TYR A 342 -18.45 0.76 -11.93
C TYR A 342 -16.94 0.68 -12.15
N PHE A 343 -16.44 -0.51 -12.38
CA PHE A 343 -15.03 -0.78 -12.66
C PHE A 343 -14.89 -1.61 -13.94
N GLU A 344 -14.10 -1.13 -14.88
CA GLU A 344 -13.70 -1.86 -16.09
C GLU A 344 -12.19 -2.00 -16.11
N ALA A 345 -11.70 -3.24 -16.10
CA ALA A 345 -10.29 -3.58 -16.30
C ALA A 345 -10.09 -4.12 -17.72
N ARG A 346 -9.07 -3.61 -18.43
CA ARG A 346 -8.64 -4.13 -19.74
C ARG A 346 -7.15 -4.45 -19.68
N LEU A 347 -6.81 -5.67 -20.09
CA LEU A 347 -5.44 -6.14 -20.22
C LEU A 347 -5.16 -6.44 -21.70
N SER A 348 -4.18 -5.76 -22.28
CA SER A 348 -3.61 -6.10 -23.58
C SER A 348 -2.25 -6.78 -23.36
N ASP A 349 -2.16 -8.06 -23.62
CA ASP A 349 -0.95 -8.85 -23.37
C ASP A 349 -0.80 -9.94 -24.44
N GLN A 350 0.43 -10.40 -24.67
CA GLN A 350 0.62 -11.63 -25.41
C GLN A 350 0.12 -12.79 -24.55
N ASN A 351 -0.49 -13.77 -25.20
CA ASN A 351 -0.88 -15.02 -24.56
C ASN A 351 0.33 -15.98 -24.53
N PRO A 352 1.21 -15.91 -23.51
CA PRO A 352 2.54 -16.53 -23.62
C PRO A 352 2.49 -18.06 -23.61
N GLY A 353 1.48 -18.66 -23.00
CA GLY A 353 1.27 -20.11 -23.03
C GLY A 353 0.91 -20.58 -24.44
N ARG A 354 0.09 -19.83 -25.16
CA ARG A 354 -0.33 -20.12 -26.53
C ARG A 354 0.69 -19.70 -27.58
N ARG A 355 1.70 -18.92 -27.20
CA ARG A 355 2.82 -18.48 -28.07
C ARG A 355 2.38 -17.79 -29.36
N THR A 356 1.27 -17.07 -29.31
CA THR A 356 0.72 -16.37 -30.51
C THR A 356 1.63 -15.26 -31.02
N GLY A 357 2.48 -14.70 -30.11
CA GLY A 357 3.43 -13.62 -30.44
C GLY A 357 2.78 -12.27 -30.73
N ARG A 358 1.46 -12.17 -30.60
CA ARG A 358 0.67 -10.95 -30.77
C ARG A 358 -0.12 -10.63 -29.51
N ASN A 359 -0.40 -9.35 -29.27
CA ASN A 359 -1.24 -8.94 -28.16
C ASN A 359 -2.70 -9.34 -28.43
N GLU A 360 -3.35 -9.82 -27.40
CA GLU A 360 -4.77 -10.11 -27.29
C GLU A 360 -5.33 -9.22 -26.18
N THR A 361 -6.58 -8.80 -26.30
CA THR A 361 -7.23 -7.96 -25.29
C THR A 361 -8.22 -8.78 -24.49
N PHE A 362 -8.10 -8.71 -23.19
CA PHE A 362 -8.99 -9.31 -22.20
C PHE A 362 -9.62 -8.19 -21.38
N SER A 363 -10.89 -8.31 -21.04
CA SER A 363 -11.61 -7.33 -20.22
C SER A 363 -12.39 -8.03 -19.12
N ALA A 364 -12.61 -7.30 -18.04
CA ALA A 364 -13.49 -7.70 -16.97
C ALA A 364 -14.24 -6.48 -16.44
N THR A 365 -15.54 -6.62 -16.16
CA THR A 365 -16.37 -5.57 -15.61
C THR A 365 -16.96 -5.97 -14.27
N GLN A 366 -17.01 -4.99 -13.38
CA GLN A 366 -17.62 -5.12 -12.05
C GLN A 366 -18.48 -3.88 -11.77
N SER A 367 -19.66 -4.08 -11.23
CA SER A 367 -20.54 -3.01 -10.75
C SER A 367 -20.96 -3.29 -9.31
N ALA A 368 -21.25 -2.24 -8.54
CA ALA A 368 -21.69 -2.41 -7.18
C ALA A 368 -22.66 -1.32 -6.75
N LEU A 369 -23.54 -1.70 -5.82
CA LEU A 369 -24.35 -0.78 -5.04
C LEU A 369 -24.05 -1.00 -3.55
N PHE A 370 -24.01 0.09 -2.78
CA PHE A 370 -23.75 0.00 -1.34
C PHE A 370 -24.57 1.03 -0.56
N ALA A 371 -24.79 0.68 0.71
CA ALA A 371 -25.36 1.57 1.70
C ALA A 371 -24.68 1.33 3.04
N GLU A 372 -24.34 2.39 3.75
CA GLU A 372 -23.83 2.34 5.12
C GLU A 372 -24.48 3.45 5.94
N ASP A 373 -24.94 3.14 7.14
CA ASP A 373 -25.57 4.07 8.06
C ASP A 373 -24.80 4.06 9.39
N GLU A 374 -24.35 5.23 9.83
CA GLU A 374 -23.91 5.46 11.18
C GLU A 374 -25.06 6.03 11.99
N TRP A 375 -25.56 5.22 12.91
CA TRP A 375 -26.62 5.58 13.83
C TRP A 375 -26.04 5.92 15.21
N ARG A 376 -26.01 7.18 15.57
CA ARG A 376 -25.64 7.65 16.91
C ARG A 376 -26.88 7.57 17.81
N MET A 377 -27.05 6.44 18.49
CA MET A 377 -28.19 6.14 19.39
C MET A 377 -28.16 7.00 20.65
N ALA A 378 -26.97 7.41 21.07
CA ALA A 378 -26.69 8.30 22.21
C ALA A 378 -25.38 9.04 21.95
N ASP A 379 -25.13 10.12 22.66
CA ASP A 379 -23.88 10.89 22.56
C ASP A 379 -22.65 9.99 22.77
N SER A 380 -22.79 8.95 23.60
CA SER A 380 -21.73 8.01 23.93
C SER A 380 -21.69 6.73 23.09
N PHE A 381 -22.66 6.51 22.16
CA PHE A 381 -22.69 5.25 21.40
C PHE A 381 -23.16 5.43 19.96
N ALA A 382 -22.32 5.01 19.03
CA ALA A 382 -22.61 4.95 17.61
C ALA A 382 -22.55 3.51 17.10
N LEU A 383 -23.50 3.14 16.22
CA LEU A 383 -23.56 1.85 15.54
C LEU A 383 -23.51 2.08 14.03
N THR A 384 -22.48 1.58 13.38
CA THR A 384 -22.35 1.60 11.92
C THR A 384 -22.80 0.27 11.35
N THR A 385 -23.72 0.29 10.38
CA THR A 385 -24.19 -0.88 9.64
C THR A 385 -24.03 -0.63 8.15
N GLY A 386 -23.38 -1.56 7.44
CA GLY A 386 -23.10 -1.42 6.03
C GLY A 386 -23.42 -2.69 5.24
N LEU A 387 -23.78 -2.51 3.98
CA LEU A 387 -24.03 -3.58 3.04
C LEU A 387 -23.63 -3.15 1.64
N ARG A 388 -22.87 -4.00 0.95
CA ARG A 388 -22.50 -3.81 -0.46
C ARG A 388 -22.78 -5.08 -1.24
N LEU A 389 -23.39 -4.91 -2.41
CA LEU A 389 -23.62 -5.95 -3.41
C LEU A 389 -22.79 -5.65 -4.64
N ASP A 390 -21.80 -6.47 -4.90
CA ASP A 390 -20.98 -6.46 -6.11
C ASP A 390 -21.51 -7.47 -7.12
N HIS A 391 -21.44 -7.14 -8.40
CA HIS A 391 -21.71 -8.02 -9.52
C HIS A 391 -20.54 -7.98 -10.50
N HIS A 392 -19.91 -9.12 -10.74
CA HIS A 392 -18.83 -9.29 -11.71
C HIS A 392 -19.30 -10.20 -12.85
N GLU A 393 -18.93 -9.91 -14.08
CA GLU A 393 -19.41 -10.62 -15.27
C GLU A 393 -19.06 -12.11 -15.28
N GLU A 394 -17.94 -12.53 -14.64
CA GLU A 394 -17.50 -13.93 -14.65
C GLU A 394 -17.99 -14.70 -13.39
N TYR A 395 -17.72 -14.23 -12.17
CA TYR A 395 -18.04 -14.97 -10.95
C TYR A 395 -19.37 -14.57 -10.29
N GLY A 396 -20.13 -13.64 -10.87
CA GLY A 396 -21.48 -13.27 -10.41
C GLY A 396 -21.52 -12.34 -9.21
N TYR A 397 -22.42 -12.61 -8.26
CA TYR A 397 -22.70 -11.71 -7.14
C TYR A 397 -21.88 -12.03 -5.90
N HIS A 398 -21.43 -10.96 -5.21
CA HIS A 398 -20.81 -11.05 -3.88
C HIS A 398 -21.42 -10.02 -2.95
N LEU A 399 -21.75 -10.45 -1.71
CA LEU A 399 -22.35 -9.61 -0.67
C LEU A 399 -21.34 -9.36 0.46
N SER A 400 -21.13 -8.09 0.81
CA SER A 400 -20.19 -7.68 1.85
C SER A 400 -20.91 -6.90 2.96
N PRO A 401 -21.43 -7.57 4.01
CA PRO A 401 -22.00 -6.93 5.18
C PRO A 401 -20.92 -6.44 6.17
N ARG A 402 -21.31 -5.40 6.96
CA ARG A 402 -20.52 -4.85 8.06
C ARG A 402 -21.45 -4.41 9.20
N ILE A 403 -21.00 -4.60 10.42
CA ILE A 403 -21.58 -4.02 11.63
C ILE A 403 -20.47 -3.66 12.60
N TYR A 404 -20.46 -2.43 13.11
CA TYR A 404 -19.39 -1.93 13.96
C TYR A 404 -19.93 -0.93 14.98
N GLY A 405 -19.58 -1.12 16.26
CA GLY A 405 -19.96 -0.23 17.35
C GLY A 405 -18.78 0.59 17.86
N VAL A 406 -19.04 1.82 18.24
CA VAL A 406 -18.11 2.71 18.96
C VAL A 406 -18.82 3.22 20.20
N TRP A 407 -18.21 2.99 21.37
CA TRP A 407 -18.77 3.35 22.67
C TRP A 407 -17.78 4.13 23.51
N ASP A 408 -18.10 5.39 23.76
CA ASP A 408 -17.40 6.22 24.73
C ASP A 408 -17.89 5.85 26.14
N ALA A 409 -17.24 4.84 26.72
CA ALA A 409 -17.61 4.30 28.04
C ALA A 409 -17.37 5.34 29.17
N THR A 410 -16.37 6.20 28.97
CA THR A 410 -16.08 7.39 29.80
C THR A 410 -15.42 8.45 28.92
N ASP A 411 -15.21 9.66 29.45
CA ASP A 411 -14.49 10.72 28.73
C ASP A 411 -13.08 10.31 28.28
N MET A 412 -12.47 9.34 28.99
CA MET A 412 -11.12 8.85 28.76
C MET A 412 -11.07 7.47 28.10
N LEU A 413 -12.19 6.73 28.00
CA LEU A 413 -12.18 5.35 27.51
C LEU A 413 -13.21 5.17 26.40
N THR A 414 -12.73 4.86 25.19
CA THR A 414 -13.53 4.46 24.06
C THR A 414 -13.31 2.98 23.77
N VAL A 415 -14.37 2.22 23.62
CA VAL A 415 -14.38 0.81 23.21
C VAL A 415 -14.96 0.70 21.82
N LYS A 416 -14.29 -0.04 20.94
CA LYS A 416 -14.71 -0.23 19.55
C LYS A 416 -14.76 -1.71 19.23
N GLY A 417 -15.65 -2.13 18.36
CA GLY A 417 -15.63 -3.50 17.86
C GLY A 417 -16.74 -3.81 16.88
N GLY A 418 -16.53 -4.87 16.13
CA GLY A 418 -17.49 -5.25 15.11
C GLY A 418 -17.11 -6.47 14.30
N ILE A 419 -17.92 -6.70 13.28
CA ILE A 419 -17.76 -7.73 12.28
C ILE A 419 -17.73 -7.05 10.92
N SER A 420 -16.72 -7.36 10.13
CA SER A 420 -16.60 -6.85 8.76
C SER A 420 -16.19 -7.97 7.82
N THR A 421 -16.67 -7.90 6.58
CA THR A 421 -16.32 -8.86 5.54
C THR A 421 -15.50 -8.21 4.45
N GLY A 422 -14.65 -9.02 3.83
CA GLY A 422 -13.85 -8.63 2.70
C GLY A 422 -13.88 -9.68 1.61
N PHE A 423 -13.63 -9.25 0.38
CA PHE A 423 -13.41 -10.17 -0.72
C PHE A 423 -12.34 -9.62 -1.67
N ARG A 424 -11.77 -10.53 -2.43
CA ARG A 424 -10.87 -10.21 -3.53
C ARG A 424 -11.31 -10.96 -4.78
N ALA A 425 -11.55 -10.20 -5.84
CA ALA A 425 -11.79 -10.76 -7.16
C ALA A 425 -10.54 -11.50 -7.67
N PRO A 426 -10.69 -12.63 -8.39
CA PRO A 426 -9.57 -13.24 -9.08
C PRO A 426 -8.98 -12.27 -10.11
N ASP A 427 -7.65 -12.27 -10.26
CA ASP A 427 -6.97 -11.45 -11.26
C ASP A 427 -7.45 -11.81 -12.68
N ILE A 428 -7.51 -10.80 -13.57
CA ILE A 428 -7.97 -10.99 -14.97
C ILE A 428 -7.23 -12.12 -15.68
N ARG A 429 -5.91 -12.30 -15.41
CA ARG A 429 -5.14 -13.42 -15.99
C ARG A 429 -5.55 -14.78 -15.47
N SER A 430 -6.19 -14.84 -14.31
CA SER A 430 -6.63 -16.10 -13.69
C SER A 430 -7.98 -16.56 -14.20
N ILE A 431 -8.84 -15.63 -14.68
CA ILE A 431 -10.23 -15.93 -15.09
C ILE A 431 -10.52 -15.68 -16.57
N ALA A 432 -9.73 -14.84 -17.28
CA ALA A 432 -10.02 -14.48 -18.66
C ALA A 432 -10.06 -15.72 -19.57
N PRO A 433 -11.20 -16.01 -20.24
CA PRO A 433 -11.34 -17.20 -21.07
C PRO A 433 -10.28 -17.28 -22.15
N GLY A 434 -9.59 -18.43 -22.24
CA GLY A 434 -8.55 -18.67 -23.23
C GLY A 434 -7.18 -18.10 -22.91
N TYR A 435 -6.99 -17.39 -21.79
CA TYR A 435 -5.67 -16.93 -21.38
C TYR A 435 -4.85 -18.08 -20.77
N ALA A 436 -3.58 -18.20 -21.18
CA ALA A 436 -2.63 -19.17 -20.66
C ALA A 436 -1.28 -18.50 -20.43
N TYR A 437 -0.77 -18.50 -19.23
CA TYR A 437 0.51 -17.86 -18.92
C TYR A 437 1.57 -18.86 -18.46
N THR A 438 2.83 -18.60 -18.80
CA THR A 438 3.92 -19.51 -18.53
C THR A 438 4.43 -19.40 -17.11
N THR A 439 4.80 -20.53 -16.53
CA THR A 439 5.43 -20.65 -15.20
C THR A 439 6.69 -21.49 -15.25
N GLY A 440 7.53 -21.38 -14.22
CA GLY A 440 8.80 -22.13 -14.14
C GLY A 440 10.05 -21.24 -14.17
N GLY A 441 9.89 -19.93 -14.42
CA GLY A 441 10.97 -18.95 -14.43
C GLY A 441 11.94 -19.11 -15.61
N GLY A 442 12.97 -18.27 -15.67
CA GLY A 442 13.94 -18.23 -16.78
C GLY A 442 14.88 -19.47 -16.88
N SER A 443 14.87 -20.33 -15.87
CA SER A 443 15.67 -21.56 -15.85
C SER A 443 14.92 -22.81 -16.29
N CYS A 444 13.61 -22.71 -16.54
CA CYS A 444 12.84 -23.85 -17.02
C CYS A 444 13.23 -24.23 -18.45
N THR A 445 13.11 -25.51 -18.77
CA THR A 445 13.35 -26.05 -20.12
C THR A 445 12.02 -26.32 -20.81
N TYR A 446 11.87 -25.80 -22.04
CA TYR A 446 10.72 -26.08 -22.89
C TYR A 446 10.96 -27.35 -23.69
N GLY A 447 9.97 -28.25 -23.77
CA GLY A 447 10.07 -29.51 -24.49
C GLY A 447 9.27 -30.64 -23.85
N PRO A 448 9.14 -31.80 -24.52
CA PRO A 448 8.32 -32.93 -24.03
C PRO A 448 8.78 -33.48 -22.69
N THR A 449 10.06 -33.35 -22.37
CA THR A 449 10.65 -33.72 -21.06
C THR A 449 10.98 -32.48 -20.22
N GLY A 450 10.64 -31.29 -20.71
CA GLY A 450 11.00 -30.02 -20.12
C GLY A 450 10.27 -29.72 -18.80
N THR A 451 10.74 -28.66 -18.14
CA THR A 451 10.25 -28.24 -16.81
C THR A 451 9.36 -26.99 -16.84
N CYS A 452 9.26 -26.31 -18.00
CA CYS A 452 8.35 -25.18 -18.14
C CYS A 452 6.90 -25.62 -17.95
N GLY A 453 6.13 -24.81 -17.25
CA GLY A 453 4.70 -25.04 -17.03
C GLY A 453 3.84 -23.95 -17.71
N VAL A 454 2.58 -24.25 -17.88
CA VAL A 454 1.54 -23.30 -18.29
C VAL A 454 0.43 -23.34 -17.24
N ILE A 455 -0.04 -22.18 -16.84
CA ILE A 455 -1.21 -22.00 -16.00
C ILE A 455 -2.34 -21.51 -16.89
N ILE A 456 -3.46 -22.22 -16.91
CA ILE A 456 -4.62 -21.88 -17.72
C ILE A 456 -5.61 -21.14 -16.84
N ALA A 457 -6.16 -20.05 -17.38
CA ALA A 457 -7.22 -19.30 -16.73
C ALA A 457 -8.49 -20.16 -16.58
N ASP A 458 -9.14 -20.02 -15.44
CA ASP A 458 -10.37 -20.75 -15.10
C ASP A 458 -11.48 -19.75 -14.71
N PRO A 459 -12.47 -19.51 -15.58
CA PRO A 459 -13.59 -18.62 -15.29
C PRO A 459 -14.49 -19.11 -14.12
N SER A 460 -14.36 -20.36 -13.69
CA SER A 460 -15.15 -20.92 -12.59
C SER A 460 -14.59 -20.60 -11.19
N LEU A 461 -13.45 -19.91 -11.12
CA LEU A 461 -12.87 -19.48 -9.86
C LEU A 461 -13.82 -18.55 -9.10
N LYS A 462 -13.95 -18.81 -7.81
CA LYS A 462 -14.69 -17.95 -6.89
C LYS A 462 -13.80 -16.82 -6.38
N ALA A 463 -14.42 -15.71 -5.96
CA ALA A 463 -13.73 -14.69 -5.21
C ALA A 463 -13.22 -15.25 -3.87
N GLU A 464 -12.02 -14.83 -3.47
CA GLU A 464 -11.50 -15.07 -2.12
C GLU A 464 -12.28 -14.22 -1.14
N SER A 465 -12.58 -14.71 0.06
CA SER A 465 -13.40 -14.01 1.04
C SER A 465 -12.85 -14.10 2.45
N SER A 466 -13.20 -13.13 3.28
CA SER A 466 -12.86 -13.12 4.70
C SER A 466 -13.99 -12.57 5.56
N THR A 467 -14.06 -13.06 6.80
CA THR A 467 -14.88 -12.49 7.86
C THR A 467 -13.98 -12.17 9.03
N SER A 468 -13.94 -10.91 9.44
CA SER A 468 -13.11 -10.41 10.53
C SER A 468 -13.96 -9.98 11.71
N TYR A 469 -13.53 -10.36 12.90
CA TYR A 469 -14.08 -9.96 14.20
C TYR A 469 -13.01 -9.12 14.88
N GLU A 470 -13.40 -7.98 15.40
CA GLU A 470 -12.48 -7.04 16.05
C GLU A 470 -13.10 -6.50 17.34
N ILE A 471 -12.26 -6.37 18.37
CA ILE A 471 -12.57 -5.61 19.58
C ILE A 471 -11.33 -4.87 20.03
N GLY A 472 -11.49 -3.59 20.36
CA GLY A 472 -10.39 -2.73 20.81
C GLY A 472 -10.86 -1.72 21.83
N ALA A 473 -9.90 -1.12 22.50
CA ALA A 473 -10.13 -0.01 23.43
C ALA A 473 -9.02 1.04 23.27
N ILE A 474 -9.38 2.30 23.47
CA ILE A 474 -8.48 3.44 23.51
C ILE A 474 -8.71 4.14 24.84
N TRP A 475 -7.64 4.33 25.60
CA TRP A 475 -7.65 5.12 26.81
C TRP A 475 -6.75 6.34 26.63
N ASP A 476 -7.28 7.51 26.93
CA ASP A 476 -6.64 8.81 26.75
C ASP A 476 -6.90 9.71 27.94
N ASN A 477 -5.85 10.19 28.60
CA ASN A 477 -5.93 11.17 29.69
C ASN A 477 -5.25 12.51 29.33
N GLY A 478 -4.92 12.72 28.06
CA GLY A 478 -4.22 13.90 27.54
C GLY A 478 -2.69 13.75 27.50
N ASP A 479 -2.06 13.20 28.53
CA ASP A 479 -0.61 12.97 28.55
C ASP A 479 -0.23 11.58 28.02
N VAL A 480 -1.07 10.58 28.23
CA VAL A 480 -0.86 9.19 27.84
C VAL A 480 -2.06 8.69 27.07
N ILE A 481 -1.80 8.15 25.88
CA ILE A 481 -2.79 7.48 25.03
C ILE A 481 -2.38 6.02 24.91
N LEU A 482 -3.25 5.10 25.29
CA LEU A 482 -3.04 3.66 25.16
C LEU A 482 -4.11 3.08 24.23
N GLY A 483 -3.71 2.34 23.23
CA GLY A 483 -4.60 1.61 22.34
C GLY A 483 -4.32 0.12 22.35
N GLY A 484 -5.36 -0.70 22.30
CA GLY A 484 -5.23 -2.14 22.17
C GLY A 484 -6.37 -2.70 21.35
N THR A 485 -6.06 -3.59 20.39
CA THR A 485 -7.06 -4.23 19.54
C THR A 485 -6.71 -5.71 19.40
N TYR A 486 -7.68 -6.58 19.62
CA TYR A 486 -7.65 -7.99 19.23
C TYR A 486 -8.46 -8.18 17.96
N PHE A 487 -7.94 -8.94 17.01
CA PHE A 487 -8.64 -9.31 15.78
C PHE A 487 -8.53 -10.80 15.49
N TYR A 488 -9.59 -11.34 14.87
CA TYR A 488 -9.66 -12.70 14.36
C TYR A 488 -10.32 -12.69 12.98
N THR A 489 -9.66 -13.24 11.99
CA THR A 489 -10.13 -13.28 10.60
C THR A 489 -10.17 -14.71 10.10
N ASP A 490 -11.35 -15.15 9.66
CA ASP A 490 -11.56 -16.39 8.93
C ASP A 490 -11.47 -16.11 7.43
N PHE A 491 -10.54 -16.79 6.76
CA PHE A 491 -10.23 -16.60 5.34
C PHE A 491 -10.63 -17.85 4.56
N LYS A 492 -11.30 -17.68 3.42
CA LYS A 492 -11.85 -18.78 2.62
C LYS A 492 -11.56 -18.62 1.13
N ASP A 493 -11.59 -19.75 0.42
CA ASP A 493 -11.48 -19.82 -1.04
C ASP A 493 -10.18 -19.21 -1.61
N LYS A 494 -9.05 -19.33 -0.88
CA LYS A 494 -7.76 -18.83 -1.37
C LYS A 494 -7.44 -19.37 -2.75
N ILE A 495 -7.07 -18.48 -3.67
CA ILE A 495 -6.65 -18.86 -5.01
C ILE A 495 -5.15 -19.18 -5.00
N THR A 496 -4.81 -20.37 -5.43
CA THR A 496 -3.41 -20.81 -5.63
C THR A 496 -3.26 -21.60 -6.91
N ASN A 497 -2.04 -21.70 -7.43
CA ASN A 497 -1.77 -22.52 -8.61
C ASN A 497 -0.97 -23.77 -8.22
N MET A 498 -1.40 -24.91 -8.72
CA MET A 498 -0.78 -26.22 -8.47
C MET A 498 -0.51 -26.98 -9.76
N PRO A 499 0.58 -27.80 -9.80
CA PRO A 499 0.82 -28.69 -10.92
C PRO A 499 -0.24 -29.79 -10.98
N VAL A 500 -0.71 -30.10 -12.17
CA VAL A 500 -1.54 -31.28 -12.39
C VAL A 500 -0.64 -32.51 -12.48
N VAL A 501 -0.94 -33.50 -11.67
CA VAL A 501 -0.23 -34.79 -11.67
C VAL A 501 -1.18 -35.96 -11.93
N ASP A 502 -0.68 -37.02 -12.54
CA ASP A 502 -1.40 -38.28 -12.72
C ASP A 502 -1.46 -39.11 -11.42
N ALA A 503 -2.15 -40.24 -11.45
CA ALA A 503 -2.25 -41.12 -10.29
C ALA A 503 -0.91 -41.68 -9.78
N ALA A 504 0.13 -41.64 -10.58
CA ALA A 504 1.50 -42.05 -10.22
C ALA A 504 2.35 -40.85 -9.73
N GLY A 505 1.79 -39.63 -9.70
CA GLY A 505 2.51 -38.41 -9.30
C GLY A 505 3.33 -37.76 -10.41
N ASN A 506 3.22 -38.21 -11.67
CA ASN A 506 3.93 -37.58 -12.77
C ASN A 506 3.23 -36.31 -13.26
N PRO A 507 3.96 -35.26 -13.65
CA PRO A 507 3.36 -34.06 -14.21
C PRO A 507 2.56 -34.34 -15.49
N VAL A 508 1.30 -33.99 -15.51
CA VAL A 508 0.46 -34.01 -16.72
C VAL A 508 0.91 -32.92 -17.69
N ARG A 509 0.90 -33.25 -18.98
CA ARG A 509 1.23 -32.29 -20.04
C ARG A 509 -0.03 -31.62 -20.57
N TRP A 510 0.12 -30.36 -20.98
CA TRP A 510 -0.99 -29.62 -21.58
C TRP A 510 -1.34 -30.19 -22.96
N SER A 511 -2.62 -30.44 -23.20
CA SER A 511 -3.09 -31.08 -24.44
C SER A 511 -2.88 -30.23 -25.70
N GLU A 512 -2.94 -28.88 -25.56
CA GLU A 512 -2.73 -27.97 -26.68
C GLU A 512 -1.23 -27.80 -27.03
N ASP A 513 -0.35 -27.90 -26.02
CA ASP A 513 1.12 -27.88 -26.22
C ASP A 513 1.82 -28.82 -25.21
N PRO A 514 2.07 -30.09 -25.56
CA PRO A 514 2.69 -31.07 -24.66
C PRO A 514 4.10 -30.75 -24.19
N ASN A 515 4.70 -29.66 -24.69
CA ASN A 515 6.00 -29.18 -24.20
C ASN A 515 5.90 -28.45 -22.87
N TYR A 516 4.69 -28.12 -22.41
CA TYR A 516 4.44 -27.56 -21.09
C TYR A 516 3.87 -28.57 -20.11
N ARG A 517 4.25 -28.46 -18.84
CA ARG A 517 3.56 -29.08 -17.72
C ARG A 517 2.30 -28.26 -17.42
N LEU A 518 1.17 -28.97 -17.24
CA LEU A 518 -0.10 -28.32 -16.94
C LEU A 518 -0.18 -27.87 -15.49
N TRP A 519 -0.69 -26.67 -15.26
CA TRP A 519 -1.04 -26.11 -13.95
C TRP A 519 -2.41 -25.48 -14.03
N TYR A 520 -3.14 -25.53 -12.92
CA TYR A 520 -4.42 -24.82 -12.78
C TYR A 520 -4.40 -23.91 -11.56
N ASN A 521 -5.22 -22.86 -11.62
CA ASN A 521 -5.63 -22.11 -10.44
C ASN A 521 -6.82 -22.85 -9.77
N TYR A 522 -6.82 -22.88 -8.44
CA TYR A 522 -7.89 -23.48 -7.64
C TYR A 522 -8.23 -22.56 -6.49
N ASN A 523 -9.51 -22.55 -6.10
CA ASN A 523 -9.88 -22.11 -4.77
C ASN A 523 -9.61 -23.28 -3.81
N ILE A 524 -8.56 -23.16 -3.02
CA ILE A 524 -8.24 -24.10 -1.96
C ILE A 524 -8.05 -23.33 -0.68
N ASP A 525 -8.21 -24.06 0.41
CA ASP A 525 -7.74 -23.71 1.74
C ASP A 525 -8.51 -22.61 2.46
N ASP A 526 -9.00 -23.01 3.61
CA ASP A 526 -9.35 -22.11 4.68
C ASP A 526 -8.09 -21.76 5.48
N ALA A 527 -8.02 -20.52 5.92
CA ALA A 527 -6.97 -20.07 6.81
C ALA A 527 -7.57 -19.22 7.94
N VAL A 528 -6.84 -19.14 9.04
CA VAL A 528 -7.17 -18.21 10.12
C VAL A 528 -6.01 -17.25 10.31
N ILE A 529 -6.35 -15.98 10.60
CA ILE A 529 -5.38 -14.95 10.97
C ILE A 529 -5.92 -14.31 12.24
N GLN A 530 -5.09 -14.21 13.29
CA GLN A 530 -5.45 -13.56 14.54
C GLN A 530 -4.27 -12.80 15.12
N GLY A 531 -4.55 -11.82 15.96
CA GLY A 531 -3.48 -11.06 16.55
C GLY A 531 -3.92 -10.00 17.53
N VAL A 532 -2.92 -9.35 18.09
CA VAL A 532 -3.07 -8.22 19.00
C VAL A 532 -2.23 -7.06 18.48
N GLU A 533 -2.83 -5.89 18.43
CA GLU A 533 -2.17 -4.62 18.10
C GLU A 533 -2.21 -3.72 19.34
N LEU A 534 -1.07 -3.23 19.79
CA LEU A 534 -0.94 -2.31 20.92
C LEU A 534 -0.25 -1.02 20.49
N THR A 535 -0.71 0.10 21.00
CA THR A 535 -0.08 1.42 20.85
C THR A 535 0.04 2.11 22.19
N ALA A 536 1.06 2.92 22.33
CA ALA A 536 1.22 3.85 23.43
C ALA A 536 1.85 5.15 22.91
N THR A 537 1.23 6.27 23.23
CA THR A 537 1.81 7.61 23.06
C THR A 537 1.91 8.21 24.45
N TRP A 538 3.09 8.72 24.80
CA TRP A 538 3.36 9.37 26.08
C TRP A 538 4.04 10.71 25.86
N ASN A 539 3.31 11.78 26.16
CA ASN A 539 3.82 13.15 26.22
C ASN A 539 4.53 13.34 27.57
N ALA A 540 5.79 12.86 27.65
CA ALA A 540 6.58 12.85 28.88
C ALA A 540 6.85 14.27 29.42
N THR A 541 7.02 15.23 28.50
CA THR A 541 7.08 16.66 28.77
C THR A 541 6.43 17.41 27.61
N ALA A 542 6.32 18.73 27.70
CA ALA A 542 5.85 19.57 26.60
C ALA A 542 6.72 19.45 25.32
N ASP A 543 7.96 19.00 25.46
CA ASP A 543 8.95 18.95 24.40
C ASP A 543 9.42 17.53 24.05
N LEU A 544 8.95 16.49 24.75
CA LEU A 544 9.39 15.10 24.55
C LEU A 544 8.20 14.15 24.52
N THR A 545 8.01 13.52 23.38
CA THR A 545 6.96 12.52 23.15
C THR A 545 7.59 11.17 22.82
N PHE A 546 7.10 10.11 23.45
CA PHE A 546 7.39 8.72 23.08
C PHE A 546 6.18 8.09 22.40
N ARG A 547 6.41 7.39 21.29
CA ARG A 547 5.40 6.58 20.60
C ARG A 547 5.91 5.15 20.50
N ALA A 548 5.08 4.20 20.88
CA ALA A 548 5.38 2.78 20.78
C ALA A 548 4.25 2.05 20.09
N SER A 549 4.59 1.06 19.27
CA SER A 549 3.64 0.10 18.72
C SER A 549 4.18 -1.31 18.83
N TYR A 550 3.28 -2.26 19.05
CA TYR A 550 3.58 -3.68 19.04
C TYR A 550 2.45 -4.41 18.30
N THR A 551 2.82 -5.33 17.43
CA THR A 551 1.89 -6.19 16.71
C THR A 551 2.32 -7.64 16.86
N TYR A 552 1.40 -8.47 17.31
CA TYR A 552 1.47 -9.92 17.22
C TYR A 552 0.48 -10.39 16.18
N THR A 553 0.94 -11.13 15.18
CA THR A 553 0.09 -11.69 14.12
C THR A 553 0.42 -13.15 13.90
N GLN A 554 -0.54 -14.02 14.15
CA GLN A 554 -0.45 -15.44 13.86
C GLN A 554 -1.42 -15.79 12.73
N SER A 555 -0.93 -16.47 11.69
CA SER A 555 -1.79 -17.05 10.66
C SER A 555 -1.49 -18.53 10.48
N ALA A 556 -2.53 -19.31 10.12
CA ALA A 556 -2.41 -20.74 9.86
C ALA A 556 -3.37 -21.17 8.76
N GLN A 557 -2.86 -21.86 7.76
CA GLN A 557 -3.68 -22.60 6.80
C GLN A 557 -4.31 -23.79 7.52
N LYS A 558 -5.64 -23.93 7.45
CA LYS A 558 -6.39 -24.99 8.13
C LYS A 558 -6.43 -26.27 7.32
N THR A 559 -6.41 -26.12 6.00
CA THR A 559 -6.58 -27.23 5.03
C THR A 559 -5.44 -27.21 4.00
N GLY A 560 -5.44 -28.18 3.10
CA GLY A 560 -4.49 -28.30 2.01
C GLY A 560 -3.12 -28.84 2.39
N ASP A 561 -2.22 -28.84 1.41
CA ASP A 561 -0.88 -29.43 1.52
C ASP A 561 0.04 -28.75 2.55
N PHE A 562 -0.24 -27.48 2.86
CA PHE A 562 0.55 -26.65 3.78
C PHE A 562 -0.21 -26.32 5.07
N ALA A 563 -1.17 -27.18 5.47
CA ALA A 563 -1.88 -27.02 6.73
C ALA A 563 -0.92 -26.88 7.92
N GLY A 564 -1.16 -25.85 8.76
CA GLY A 564 -0.33 -25.48 9.88
C GLY A 564 0.79 -24.44 9.54
N PHE A 565 1.06 -24.19 8.26
CA PHE A 565 1.93 -23.08 7.88
C PHE A 565 1.18 -21.74 7.82
N PRO A 566 1.88 -20.61 7.99
CA PRO A 566 1.27 -19.30 7.78
C PRO A 566 0.70 -19.15 6.36
N LEU A 567 -0.33 -18.31 6.24
CA LEU A 567 -0.96 -17.99 4.95
C LEU A 567 0.01 -17.26 4.01
N ALA A 568 0.83 -16.39 4.57
CA ALA A 568 1.88 -15.64 3.89
C ALA A 568 3.08 -15.44 4.81
N ARG A 569 4.24 -15.09 4.26
CA ARG A 569 5.44 -14.79 5.02
C ARG A 569 5.33 -13.42 5.63
N THR A 570 5.01 -13.36 6.91
CA THR A 570 4.97 -12.15 7.72
C THR A 570 5.57 -12.43 9.08
N PRO A 571 6.21 -11.42 9.73
CA PRO A 571 6.72 -11.61 11.07
C PRO A 571 5.57 -11.80 12.06
N GLU A 572 5.72 -12.77 12.97
CA GLU A 572 4.75 -12.94 14.06
C GLU A 572 4.78 -11.78 15.04
N HIS A 573 5.94 -11.19 15.27
CA HIS A 573 6.14 -10.09 16.21
C HIS A 573 6.79 -8.91 15.51
N MET A 574 6.19 -7.74 15.62
CA MET A 574 6.79 -6.47 15.23
C MET A 574 6.67 -5.47 16.37
N ALA A 575 7.68 -4.62 16.52
CA ALA A 575 7.64 -3.53 17.47
C ALA A 575 8.36 -2.30 16.91
N ASN A 576 7.82 -1.14 17.23
CA ASN A 576 8.46 0.14 16.98
C ASN A 576 8.43 0.96 18.26
N LEU A 577 9.52 1.67 18.53
CA LEU A 577 9.60 2.69 19.58
C LEU A 577 10.24 3.92 18.97
N ARG A 578 9.58 5.06 19.07
CA ARG A 578 10.06 6.36 18.61
C ARG A 578 10.03 7.38 19.73
N ALA A 579 11.05 8.22 19.78
CA ALA A 579 11.11 9.41 20.61
C ALA A 579 11.27 10.63 19.70
N ASP A 580 10.44 11.65 19.92
CA ASP A 580 10.49 12.94 19.24
C ASP A 580 10.75 14.03 20.30
N TRP A 581 11.77 14.86 20.08
CA TRP A 581 12.23 15.85 21.03
C TRP A 581 12.40 17.22 20.37
N TYR A 582 11.60 18.17 20.83
CA TYR A 582 11.80 19.58 20.56
C TYR A 582 12.93 20.10 21.46
N THR A 583 14.11 20.31 20.88
CA THR A 583 15.30 20.65 21.66
C THR A 583 15.24 22.10 22.21
N PRO A 584 16.05 22.46 23.24
CA PRO A 584 16.15 23.85 23.70
C PRO A 584 16.71 24.82 22.64
N VAL A 585 17.28 24.30 21.54
CA VAL A 585 17.76 25.13 20.42
C VAL A 585 16.56 25.46 19.52
N GLU A 586 16.29 26.74 19.35
CA GLU A 586 15.16 27.21 18.54
C GLU A 586 15.22 26.64 17.11
N GLY A 587 14.08 26.09 16.64
CA GLY A 587 13.95 25.47 15.32
C GLY A 587 14.56 24.08 15.17
N LEU A 588 15.22 23.52 16.22
CA LEU A 588 15.84 22.20 16.15
C LEU A 588 14.99 21.14 16.83
N GLU A 589 14.55 20.16 16.05
CA GLU A 589 13.90 18.92 16.49
C GLU A 589 14.86 17.75 16.32
N ALA A 590 14.79 16.76 17.19
CA ALA A 590 15.54 15.50 17.09
C ALA A 590 14.60 14.32 17.29
N TRP A 591 14.89 13.20 16.63
CA TRP A 591 14.14 11.97 16.82
C TRP A 591 15.05 10.75 16.82
N ALA A 592 14.59 9.69 17.47
CA ALA A 592 15.21 8.38 17.42
C ALA A 592 14.14 7.31 17.31
N SER A 593 14.40 6.23 16.57
CA SER A 593 13.49 5.08 16.49
C SER A 593 14.22 3.76 16.54
N VAL A 594 13.57 2.77 17.16
CA VAL A 594 14.01 1.36 17.21
C VAL A 594 12.92 0.53 16.55
N ASN A 595 13.30 -0.24 15.52
CA ASN A 595 12.39 -1.06 14.74
C ASN A 595 12.80 -2.54 14.90
N TYR A 596 11.92 -3.35 15.46
CA TYR A 596 12.07 -4.80 15.56
C TYR A 596 11.17 -5.51 14.56
N HIS A 597 11.78 -6.33 13.71
CA HIS A 597 11.14 -7.22 12.76
C HIS A 597 11.40 -8.66 13.22
N GLY A 598 10.34 -9.38 13.54
CA GLY A 598 10.40 -10.73 14.07
C GLY A 598 10.75 -11.79 13.03
N GLU A 599 10.79 -13.04 13.48
CA GLU A 599 11.02 -14.18 12.60
C GLU A 599 9.84 -14.38 11.64
N GLU A 600 10.14 -14.83 10.41
CA GLU A 600 9.14 -15.19 9.40
C GLU A 600 9.22 -16.69 9.09
N ILE A 601 8.06 -17.30 8.81
CA ILE A 601 7.98 -18.67 8.29
C ILE A 601 7.21 -18.63 6.97
N GLY A 602 7.71 -19.37 5.97
CA GLY A 602 7.04 -19.51 4.68
C GLY A 602 7.13 -20.92 4.13
N ALA A 603 6.06 -21.34 3.46
CA ALA A 603 6.01 -22.58 2.71
C ALA A 603 5.18 -22.39 1.44
N GLY A 604 5.35 -23.27 0.48
CA GLY A 604 4.61 -23.25 -0.77
C GLY A 604 5.07 -24.35 -1.71
N PRO A 605 4.43 -24.52 -2.85
CA PRO A 605 4.79 -25.56 -3.84
C PRO A 605 6.18 -25.36 -4.45
N ARG A 606 6.75 -24.18 -4.26
CA ARG A 606 8.14 -23.86 -4.63
C ARG A 606 8.91 -23.48 -3.38
N ILE A 607 9.77 -24.37 -2.91
CA ILE A 607 10.57 -24.15 -1.69
C ILE A 607 11.81 -23.34 -2.08
N PRO A 608 12.00 -22.12 -1.53
CA PRO A 608 13.23 -21.37 -1.68
C PRO A 608 14.44 -22.15 -1.13
N THR A 609 15.63 -21.83 -1.60
CA THR A 609 16.88 -22.42 -1.09
C THR A 609 17.47 -21.64 0.08
N ASN A 610 17.04 -20.39 0.26
CA ASN A 610 17.44 -19.51 1.36
C ASN A 610 16.60 -19.75 2.63
N GLY A 611 17.07 -19.24 3.75
CA GLY A 611 16.49 -19.46 5.07
C GLY A 611 16.80 -20.83 5.67
N LYS A 612 16.46 -21.03 6.94
CA LYS A 612 16.66 -22.27 7.68
C LYS A 612 15.51 -23.24 7.41
N PRO A 613 15.76 -24.54 7.18
CA PRO A 613 14.68 -25.51 6.97
C PRO A 613 13.83 -25.64 8.24
N VAL A 614 12.52 -25.70 8.09
CA VAL A 614 11.55 -26.01 9.13
C VAL A 614 10.54 -27.02 8.61
N THR A 615 10.12 -27.97 9.45
CA THR A 615 9.11 -28.97 9.07
C THR A 615 7.90 -28.82 9.95
N ILE A 616 6.72 -28.64 9.33
CA ILE A 616 5.41 -28.60 9.99
C ILE A 616 4.53 -29.65 9.31
N ASN A 617 3.90 -30.53 10.10
CA ASN A 617 3.04 -31.60 9.60
C ASN A 617 3.70 -32.45 8.46
N GLY A 618 5.02 -32.70 8.56
CA GLY A 618 5.77 -33.48 7.57
C GLY A 618 6.11 -32.73 6.28
N LYS A 619 5.71 -31.49 6.11
CA LYS A 619 6.04 -30.65 4.96
C LYS A 619 7.21 -29.71 5.30
N LEU A 620 8.06 -29.47 4.32
CA LEU A 620 9.22 -28.59 4.45
C LEU A 620 8.84 -27.15 4.14
N GLY A 621 9.21 -26.24 5.03
CA GLY A 621 9.16 -24.79 4.84
C GLY A 621 10.51 -24.13 5.12
N ARG A 622 10.50 -22.82 5.21
CA ARG A 622 11.66 -21.99 5.51
C ARG A 622 11.36 -21.00 6.62
N LYS A 623 12.30 -20.87 7.55
CA LYS A 623 12.30 -19.90 8.64
C LYS A 623 13.41 -18.88 8.39
N TYR A 624 13.10 -17.62 8.65
CA TYR A 624 13.98 -16.48 8.49
C TYR A 624 14.14 -15.76 9.83
N ASP A 625 15.32 -15.22 10.07
CA ASP A 625 15.71 -14.66 11.37
C ASP A 625 15.11 -13.29 11.60
N ALA A 626 14.93 -12.93 12.87
CA ALA A 626 14.54 -11.60 13.31
C ALA A 626 15.70 -10.61 13.24
N TYR A 627 15.40 -9.33 13.09
CA TYR A 627 16.39 -8.26 13.15
C TYR A 627 15.84 -6.98 13.79
N THR A 628 16.78 -6.14 14.26
CA THR A 628 16.47 -4.83 14.82
C THR A 628 17.32 -3.77 14.14
N THR A 629 16.71 -2.64 13.82
CA THR A 629 17.41 -1.44 13.33
C THR A 629 17.13 -0.26 14.26
N VAL A 630 18.10 0.65 14.34
CA VAL A 630 17.99 1.91 15.07
C VAL A 630 18.27 3.05 14.11
N ASP A 631 17.40 4.04 14.10
CA ASP A 631 17.50 5.21 13.26
C ASP A 631 17.48 6.47 14.15
N ILE A 632 18.24 7.51 13.77
CA ILE A 632 18.24 8.80 14.43
C ILE A 632 18.19 9.90 13.38
N GLY A 633 17.61 11.04 13.71
CA GLY A 633 17.60 12.19 12.81
C GLY A 633 17.24 13.49 13.49
N THR A 634 17.34 14.56 12.71
CA THR A 634 17.05 15.92 13.13
C THR A 634 16.33 16.67 12.03
N LYS A 635 15.51 17.65 12.41
CA LYS A 635 14.95 18.70 11.57
C LYS A 635 15.42 20.03 12.13
N TYR A 636 15.92 20.92 11.28
CA TYR A 636 16.31 22.25 11.66
C TYR A 636 15.62 23.29 10.75
N ASP A 637 14.77 24.09 11.36
CA ASP A 637 14.17 25.25 10.70
C ASP A 637 15.18 26.41 10.75
N VAL A 638 15.75 26.72 9.60
CA VAL A 638 16.77 27.77 9.45
C VAL A 638 16.14 29.18 9.45
N GLY A 639 14.81 29.25 9.26
CA GLY A 639 14.06 30.49 9.06
C GLY A 639 13.87 30.84 7.58
N GLU A 640 13.03 31.84 7.31
CA GLU A 640 12.74 32.35 5.95
C GLU A 640 12.25 31.23 4.99
N GLY A 641 11.52 30.22 5.49
CA GLY A 641 11.01 29.11 4.71
C GLY A 641 12.04 28.04 4.33
N LEU A 642 13.21 28.03 4.97
CA LEU A 642 14.27 27.06 4.71
C LEU A 642 14.36 26.02 5.83
N THR A 643 14.17 24.75 5.50
CA THR A 643 14.25 23.61 6.44
C THR A 643 15.33 22.62 5.99
N LEU A 644 16.17 22.21 6.94
CA LEU A 644 17.22 21.20 6.77
C LEU A 644 16.85 19.96 7.59
N ASN A 645 16.85 18.77 6.98
CA ASN A 645 16.74 17.50 7.69
C ASN A 645 18.02 16.68 7.50
N ALA A 646 18.40 15.91 8.52
CA ALA A 646 19.47 14.93 8.44
C ALA A 646 19.12 13.69 9.25
N ALA A 647 19.50 12.50 8.75
CA ALA A 647 19.28 11.25 9.47
C ALA A 647 20.40 10.23 9.21
N VAL A 648 20.60 9.37 10.20
CA VAL A 648 21.40 8.15 10.08
C VAL A 648 20.45 6.97 10.26
N TYR A 649 20.21 6.24 9.20
CA TYR A 649 19.41 5.02 9.24
C TYR A 649 20.31 3.80 9.48
N ASN A 650 19.77 2.81 10.20
CA ASN A 650 20.50 1.60 10.58
C ASN A 650 21.83 1.94 11.28
N LEU A 651 21.73 2.72 12.37
CA LEU A 651 22.86 3.30 13.11
C LEU A 651 23.95 2.27 13.48
N PHE A 652 23.54 1.03 13.80
CA PHE A 652 24.45 -0.05 14.19
C PHE A 652 24.91 -0.91 13.01
N ASP A 653 24.57 -0.52 11.77
CA ASP A 653 24.98 -1.20 10.53
C ASP A 653 24.61 -2.69 10.50
N LYS A 654 23.39 -3.02 10.95
CA LYS A 654 22.88 -4.39 10.90
C LYS A 654 22.78 -4.86 9.45
N GLU A 655 23.52 -5.88 9.10
CA GLU A 655 23.39 -6.50 7.78
C GLU A 655 22.12 -7.35 7.73
N VAL A 656 21.27 -7.08 6.74
CA VAL A 656 20.02 -7.81 6.48
C VAL A 656 20.12 -8.37 5.07
N GLU A 657 20.38 -9.68 4.98
CA GLU A 657 20.60 -10.38 3.72
C GLU A 657 19.45 -11.36 3.41
N GLN A 658 19.16 -11.55 2.13
CA GLN A 658 18.06 -12.40 1.68
C GLN A 658 18.17 -13.84 2.20
N THR A 659 19.40 -14.35 2.37
CA THR A 659 19.64 -15.72 2.83
C THR A 659 19.09 -16.01 4.21
N ASP A 660 19.19 -15.05 5.11
CA ASP A 660 18.88 -15.24 6.54
C ASP A 660 17.58 -14.55 6.96
N PHE A 661 17.20 -13.45 6.29
CA PHE A 661 16.13 -12.56 6.71
C PHE A 661 14.98 -12.45 5.69
N ASN A 662 15.05 -13.13 4.55
CA ASN A 662 14.10 -13.00 3.44
C ASN A 662 13.86 -11.56 2.97
N ALA A 663 14.72 -10.67 3.35
CA ALA A 663 14.69 -9.26 2.99
C ALA A 663 16.10 -8.82 2.60
N VAL A 664 16.20 -7.75 1.84
CA VAL A 664 17.46 -7.04 1.60
C VAL A 664 17.33 -5.67 2.22
N GLY A 665 18.03 -5.47 3.34
CA GLY A 665 18.15 -4.19 4.01
C GLY A 665 19.34 -3.41 3.51
N GLU A 666 19.18 -2.11 3.33
CA GLU A 666 20.31 -1.22 3.13
C GLU A 666 21.12 -1.13 4.44
N GLY A 667 22.45 -1.12 4.35
CA GLY A 667 23.35 -0.92 5.49
C GLY A 667 23.18 0.44 6.14
N ARG A 668 24.12 0.84 7.01
CA ARG A 668 24.09 2.20 7.56
C ARG A 668 24.17 3.22 6.43
N ARG A 669 23.25 4.18 6.46
CA ARG A 669 23.16 5.23 5.44
C ARG A 669 22.87 6.57 6.06
N PHE A 670 23.41 7.59 5.39
CA PHE A 670 23.29 9.00 5.76
C PHE A 670 22.34 9.67 4.76
N TRP A 671 21.31 10.31 5.27
CA TRP A 671 20.34 11.04 4.47
C TRP A 671 20.34 12.50 4.89
N MET A 672 20.22 13.39 3.92
CA MET A 672 20.02 14.82 4.13
C MET A 672 18.99 15.34 3.14
N SER A 673 18.18 16.31 3.56
CA SER A 673 17.27 17.05 2.69
C SER A 673 17.33 18.55 2.98
N LEU A 674 17.11 19.34 1.94
CA LEU A 674 16.93 20.79 2.00
C LEU A 674 15.61 21.13 1.33
N THR A 675 14.71 21.78 2.07
CA THR A 675 13.40 22.24 1.58
C THR A 675 13.37 23.75 1.64
N ALA A 676 13.02 24.38 0.53
CA ALA A 676 12.68 25.80 0.46
C ALA A 676 11.17 25.93 0.23
N THR A 677 10.48 26.70 1.08
CA THR A 677 9.05 26.98 1.02
C THR A 677 8.82 28.46 0.75
N PHE A 678 7.88 28.81 -0.10
CA PHE A 678 7.58 30.21 -0.49
C PHE A 678 6.07 30.45 -0.58
#